data_4953b215eb764bd494f34eea147954a1
#
_entry.id   4953b215eb764bd494f34eea147954a1
#
_cell.length_a   1.000
_cell.length_b   1.000
_cell.length_c   1.000
_cell.angle_alpha   90.00
_cell.angle_beta   90.00
_cell.angle_gamma   90.00
#
_symmetry.space_group_name_H-M   'P 1'
#
loop_
_entity.id
_entity.type
_entity.pdbx_description
1 polymer ?
#
loop_
_entity_poly.entity_id
_entity_poly.type
_entity_poly.pdbx_seq_one_letter_code
_entity_poly.pdbx_strand_id
1 'polypeptide(L)'
;MKSLLSLLIVLILTQVSFLNAQNSVARDWNDEILEAIRNDYARPTVHARNLFHSSMVMYDAWAIFDESAETVFLGKTFGEYTCNFNGIITPSNTNEAIHEIISYAMYRLLTHRFKNSPNATISLDNFTTLFESYGYDTMITSTDYSLNSFAALGNYLAQEMINFGLQDNSNEQNNYENQYYTSQNEALILDLYEDNSLINPNKWQPLAFDVFIDQSGNIYALETPEFLSPEWGQVTPFSLKSEDLTILNNSFDSYVYNDPGFPEFIQNSTSDGITDPYKWNFALVIAWSAHLDPTDDTLIDISPASLGNTAINTFPTTFEEYQSFYNFTEGGSTGSGHELNPITGVAYTSQMVKRSDYTRVLAEFWADGPDSETPPGHWFTILNYVSDHPETVKKFGGQGAILSDLEWDIKCYLALGGAMHDSAVNIWGIKGYYDYIRPISAIRYMASKGQSTNTSLNNFDPHGLPLIPGLIEIVEIGDPLAGDDDSNVGTIKVKSWKGPDFISNPATDVAGVDWILGTQWWPYQRPTFVTPPFAGYLSGHSTFSRAAATSLTQITGSEFFPGGIGTFEVEQNNFLVFEQGPSEGFTLEWATYQDASDQTSLSRIWGGIHPPIDDIKGRIIGEKIGKESFDLAQQYFTGTLSNTSISTHKISTEVYPIPALNTLHVKTQYLEEITLQLYSLTGKLIFSKNIKNHQGILDLKLDDLAQGVYILKGVSKSNSLLFQRKIIK
;
A
#
# COMPACT_ATOMS: atom_id res chain seq x y z
N MET A 1 -37.66 -56.47 2.70
CA MET A 1 -36.41 -56.34 3.47
C MET A 1 -35.24 -55.83 2.66
N LYS A 2 -35.00 -56.26 1.40
CA LYS A 2 -33.89 -55.72 0.61
C LYS A 2 -34.04 -54.26 0.18
N SER A 3 -35.26 -53.77 -0.03
CA SER A 3 -35.55 -52.38 -0.41
C SER A 3 -35.45 -51.40 0.77
N LEU A 4 -35.71 -51.83 2.01
CA LEU A 4 -35.52 -51.02 3.19
C LEU A 4 -34.04 -50.85 3.57
N LEU A 5 -33.21 -51.87 3.29
CA LEU A 5 -31.76 -51.80 3.55
C LEU A 5 -31.07 -50.87 2.55
N SER A 6 -31.53 -50.84 1.28
CA SER A 6 -31.02 -49.91 0.29
C SER A 6 -31.41 -48.46 0.57
N LEU A 7 -32.60 -48.22 1.13
CA LEU A 7 -33.02 -46.88 1.56
C LEU A 7 -32.25 -46.38 2.79
N LEU A 8 -31.93 -47.29 3.71
CA LEU A 8 -31.13 -46.95 4.91
C LEU A 8 -29.66 -46.65 4.56
N ILE A 9 -29.09 -47.37 3.58
CA ILE A 9 -27.71 -47.11 3.10
C ILE A 9 -27.66 -45.80 2.32
N VAL A 10 -28.68 -45.45 1.53
CA VAL A 10 -28.76 -44.14 0.84
C VAL A 10 -28.95 -43.01 1.83
N LEU A 11 -29.73 -43.21 2.91
CA LEU A 11 -29.91 -42.20 3.97
C LEU A 11 -28.62 -42.00 4.81
N ILE A 12 -27.80 -43.04 4.97
CA ILE A 12 -26.50 -42.92 5.68
C ILE A 12 -25.41 -42.30 4.77
N LEU A 13 -25.50 -42.44 3.47
CA LEU A 13 -24.58 -41.84 2.50
C LEU A 13 -24.90 -40.37 2.18
N THR A 14 -26.12 -39.86 2.56
CA THR A 14 -26.46 -38.44 2.39
C THR A 14 -26.23 -37.61 3.66
N GLN A 15 -25.72 -38.21 4.73
CA GLN A 15 -25.15 -37.50 5.86
C GLN A 15 -23.59 -37.54 5.80
N VAL A 16 -23.01 -37.37 4.64
CA VAL A 16 -21.72 -36.69 4.59
C VAL A 16 -22.04 -35.23 4.85
N SER A 17 -22.10 -34.87 6.13
CA SER A 17 -21.93 -33.51 6.54
C SER A 17 -20.70 -33.02 5.82
N PHE A 18 -20.83 -32.08 4.90
CA PHE A 18 -19.75 -31.18 4.60
C PHE A 18 -19.42 -30.57 5.97
N LEU A 19 -18.39 -31.07 6.61
CA LEU A 19 -17.66 -30.31 7.59
C LEU A 19 -17.12 -29.15 6.75
N ASN A 20 -17.90 -28.07 6.61
CA ASN A 20 -17.34 -26.78 6.34
C ASN A 20 -16.30 -26.63 7.44
N ALA A 21 -15.04 -26.63 7.10
CA ALA A 21 -14.01 -26.22 8.02
C ALA A 21 -14.47 -24.86 8.56
N GLN A 22 -14.80 -24.81 9.84
CA GLN A 22 -15.22 -23.58 10.48
C GLN A 22 -13.98 -22.67 10.43
N ASN A 23 -14.12 -21.50 9.84
CA ASN A 23 -13.05 -20.50 9.83
C ASN A 23 -12.54 -20.22 11.25
N SER A 24 -11.35 -19.71 11.38
CA SER A 24 -10.90 -19.18 12.66
C SER A 24 -11.68 -17.90 13.00
N VAL A 25 -11.82 -17.61 14.30
CA VAL A 25 -12.45 -16.36 14.75
C VAL A 25 -11.75 -15.12 14.18
N ALA A 26 -10.43 -15.20 13.96
CA ALA A 26 -9.65 -14.12 13.33
C ALA A 26 -10.04 -13.93 11.85
N ARG A 27 -10.30 -15.03 11.13
CA ARG A 27 -10.75 -14.98 9.75
C ARG A 27 -12.16 -14.42 9.64
N ASP A 28 -13.09 -14.87 10.47
CA ASP A 28 -14.48 -14.37 10.46
C ASP A 28 -14.52 -12.87 10.70
N TRP A 29 -13.76 -12.35 11.68
CA TRP A 29 -13.65 -10.89 11.91
C TRP A 29 -12.87 -10.15 10.79
N ASN A 30 -11.94 -10.82 10.12
CA ASN A 30 -11.29 -10.25 8.95
C ASN A 30 -12.25 -10.11 7.76
N ASP A 31 -13.11 -11.09 7.54
CA ASP A 31 -14.13 -10.99 6.49
C ASP A 31 -15.13 -9.86 6.79
N GLU A 32 -15.50 -9.66 8.06
CA GLU A 32 -16.37 -8.54 8.47
C GLU A 32 -15.71 -7.15 8.28
N ILE A 33 -14.40 -7.01 8.56
CA ILE A 33 -13.74 -5.72 8.31
C ILE A 33 -13.61 -5.45 6.81
N LEU A 34 -13.35 -6.47 6.00
CA LEU A 34 -13.29 -6.32 4.54
C LEU A 34 -14.66 -5.92 3.98
N GLU A 35 -15.75 -6.51 4.47
CA GLU A 35 -17.11 -6.11 4.10
C GLU A 35 -17.42 -4.68 4.54
N ALA A 36 -17.00 -4.30 5.75
CA ALA A 36 -17.16 -2.93 6.24
C ALA A 36 -16.37 -1.90 5.41
N ILE A 37 -15.22 -2.28 4.86
CA ILE A 37 -14.44 -1.44 3.94
C ILE A 37 -15.22 -1.19 2.63
N ARG A 38 -15.89 -2.21 2.07
CA ARG A 38 -16.76 -2.05 0.89
C ARG A 38 -17.91 -1.08 1.15
N ASN A 39 -18.36 -1.00 2.39
CA ASN A 39 -19.46 -0.15 2.85
C ASN A 39 -19.02 1.24 3.37
N ASP A 40 -17.71 1.56 3.35
CA ASP A 40 -17.15 2.83 3.82
C ASP A 40 -16.81 3.77 2.66
N TYR A 41 -16.40 5.00 2.99
CA TYR A 41 -15.74 5.90 2.03
C TYR A 41 -14.43 5.28 1.55
N ALA A 42 -14.10 5.43 0.27
CA ALA A 42 -12.86 4.89 -0.31
C ALA A 42 -11.61 5.65 0.16
N ARG A 43 -11.16 5.33 1.37
CA ARG A 43 -10.00 5.96 2.03
C ARG A 43 -8.88 4.95 2.29
N PRO A 44 -8.01 4.66 1.29
CA PRO A 44 -6.99 3.61 1.41
C PRO A 44 -6.08 3.72 2.64
N THR A 45 -5.74 4.94 3.04
CA THR A 45 -4.94 5.23 4.23
C THR A 45 -5.62 4.81 5.52
N VAL A 46 -6.90 5.16 5.66
CA VAL A 46 -7.73 4.81 6.84
C VAL A 46 -7.95 3.30 6.88
N HIS A 47 -8.22 2.67 5.73
CA HIS A 47 -8.46 1.24 5.65
C HIS A 47 -7.20 0.42 5.98
N ALA A 48 -6.02 0.82 5.47
CA ALA A 48 -4.74 0.20 5.83
C ALA A 48 -4.49 0.24 7.34
N ARG A 49 -4.75 1.40 7.96
CA ARG A 49 -4.64 1.58 9.40
C ARG A 49 -5.66 0.74 10.18
N ASN A 50 -6.91 0.67 9.74
CA ASN A 50 -7.95 -0.13 10.40
C ASN A 50 -7.62 -1.63 10.34
N LEU A 51 -7.16 -2.13 9.19
CA LEU A 51 -6.70 -3.52 9.02
C LEU A 51 -5.51 -3.82 9.95
N PHE A 52 -4.53 -2.92 10.05
CA PHE A 52 -3.39 -3.11 10.92
C PHE A 52 -3.78 -3.09 12.41
N HIS A 53 -4.54 -2.11 12.87
CA HIS A 53 -4.99 -2.03 14.27
C HIS A 53 -5.83 -3.24 14.69
N SER A 54 -6.70 -3.71 13.80
CA SER A 54 -7.46 -4.95 14.01
C SER A 54 -6.55 -6.17 14.11
N SER A 55 -5.53 -6.25 13.25
CA SER A 55 -4.53 -7.32 13.29
C SER A 55 -3.72 -7.31 14.59
N MET A 56 -3.33 -6.13 15.09
CA MET A 56 -2.65 -5.98 16.40
C MET A 56 -3.52 -6.48 17.54
N VAL A 57 -4.79 -6.11 17.54
CA VAL A 57 -5.76 -6.51 18.58
C VAL A 57 -5.94 -8.04 18.60
N MET A 58 -6.14 -8.66 17.44
CA MET A 58 -6.27 -10.12 17.33
C MET A 58 -4.98 -10.84 17.72
N TYR A 59 -3.84 -10.31 17.31
CA TYR A 59 -2.54 -10.87 17.65
C TYR A 59 -2.25 -10.80 19.15
N ASP A 60 -2.47 -9.65 19.79
CA ASP A 60 -2.19 -9.49 21.22
C ASP A 60 -3.11 -10.36 22.09
N ALA A 61 -4.37 -10.54 21.68
CA ALA A 61 -5.31 -11.45 22.34
C ALA A 61 -4.81 -12.91 22.36
N TRP A 62 -4.06 -13.31 21.33
CA TRP A 62 -3.43 -14.63 21.24
C TRP A 62 -2.07 -14.66 21.96
N ALA A 63 -1.23 -13.64 21.74
CA ALA A 63 0.15 -13.60 22.21
C ALA A 63 0.30 -13.68 23.73
N ILE A 64 -0.68 -13.15 24.50
CA ILE A 64 -0.64 -13.21 25.97
C ILE A 64 -0.72 -14.64 26.55
N PHE A 65 -1.08 -15.63 25.74
CA PHE A 65 -1.15 -17.04 26.12
C PHE A 65 -0.07 -17.90 25.45
N ASP A 66 0.75 -17.34 24.60
CA ASP A 66 1.87 -18.03 23.95
C ASP A 66 3.17 -17.75 24.71
N GLU A 67 3.96 -18.83 24.99
CA GLU A 67 5.19 -18.72 25.79
C GLU A 67 6.35 -18.04 25.03
N SER A 68 6.31 -18.03 23.71
CA SER A 68 7.38 -17.52 22.84
C SER A 68 7.07 -16.12 22.29
N ALA A 69 5.80 -15.78 22.17
CA ALA A 69 5.37 -14.53 21.56
C ALA A 69 5.45 -13.35 22.52
N GLU A 70 5.76 -12.17 21.99
CA GLU A 70 5.60 -10.89 22.68
C GLU A 70 4.40 -10.12 22.09
N THR A 71 3.64 -9.45 22.94
CA THR A 71 2.59 -8.53 22.50
C THR A 71 3.18 -7.33 21.78
N VAL A 72 2.44 -6.78 20.81
CA VAL A 72 2.81 -5.57 20.08
C VAL A 72 2.37 -4.33 20.87
N PHE A 73 1.18 -4.34 21.40
CA PHE A 73 0.51 -3.17 22.00
C PHE A 73 0.18 -3.38 23.49
N LEU A 74 -0.44 -4.50 23.85
CA LEU A 74 -0.90 -4.76 25.21
C LEU A 74 0.29 -4.93 26.18
N GLY A 75 0.39 -4.04 27.18
CA GLY A 75 1.50 -4.00 28.13
C GLY A 75 2.79 -3.37 27.57
N LYS A 76 2.69 -2.69 26.42
CA LYS A 76 3.84 -2.08 25.72
C LYS A 76 3.61 -0.58 25.48
N THR A 77 4.69 0.09 25.07
CA THR A 77 4.60 1.44 24.50
C THR A 77 4.73 1.30 22.98
N PHE A 78 3.71 1.75 22.25
CA PHE A 78 3.68 1.79 20.80
C PHE A 78 3.59 3.25 20.33
N GLY A 79 4.58 3.71 19.56
CA GLY A 79 4.75 5.15 19.33
C GLY A 79 4.96 5.90 20.65
N GLU A 80 4.10 6.88 20.91
CA GLU A 80 4.11 7.65 22.15
C GLU A 80 3.05 7.17 23.18
N TYR A 81 2.24 6.18 22.82
CA TYR A 81 1.16 5.67 23.65
C TYR A 81 1.59 4.44 24.46
N THR A 82 1.27 4.41 25.74
CA THR A 82 1.52 3.26 26.62
C THR A 82 0.21 2.59 27.01
N CYS A 83 0.01 1.36 26.54
CA CYS A 83 -1.10 0.51 26.96
C CYS A 83 -0.67 -0.34 28.17
N ASN A 84 -1.31 -0.14 29.32
CA ASN A 84 -0.96 -0.91 30.51
C ASN A 84 -1.61 -2.30 30.49
N PHE A 85 -0.91 -3.30 31.04
CA PHE A 85 -1.46 -4.64 31.21
C PHE A 85 -0.90 -5.28 32.48
N ASN A 86 -1.82 -5.69 33.37
CA ASN A 86 -1.45 -6.28 34.66
C ASN A 86 -1.45 -7.82 34.65
N GLY A 87 -1.55 -8.42 33.45
CA GLY A 87 -1.67 -9.86 33.31
C GLY A 87 -3.10 -10.39 33.53
N ILE A 88 -3.33 -11.63 33.14
CA ILE A 88 -4.55 -12.38 33.36
C ILE A 88 -4.17 -13.83 33.69
N ILE A 89 -5.00 -14.53 34.46
CA ILE A 89 -4.76 -15.94 34.76
C ILE A 89 -5.03 -16.78 33.52
N THR A 90 -4.05 -17.59 33.10
CA THR A 90 -4.22 -18.51 31.98
C THR A 90 -5.29 -19.54 32.27
N PRO A 91 -6.34 -19.64 31.44
CA PRO A 91 -7.44 -20.58 31.65
C PRO A 91 -7.06 -22.00 31.25
N SER A 92 -7.88 -22.98 31.63
CA SER A 92 -7.70 -24.37 31.19
C SER A 92 -7.97 -24.57 29.69
N ASN A 93 -8.79 -23.72 29.07
CA ASN A 93 -9.06 -23.68 27.65
C ASN A 93 -8.67 -22.30 27.10
N THR A 94 -7.45 -22.18 26.60
CA THR A 94 -6.91 -20.94 26.03
C THR A 94 -7.61 -20.55 24.73
N ASN A 95 -8.01 -21.52 23.90
CA ASN A 95 -8.68 -21.25 22.64
C ASN A 95 -10.04 -20.55 22.82
N GLU A 96 -10.85 -20.99 23.80
CA GLU A 96 -12.10 -20.31 24.12
C GLU A 96 -11.86 -18.88 24.65
N ALA A 97 -10.84 -18.71 25.49
CA ALA A 97 -10.50 -17.38 26.01
C ALA A 97 -10.04 -16.43 24.90
N ILE A 98 -9.19 -16.90 23.99
CA ILE A 98 -8.71 -16.12 22.83
C ILE A 98 -9.90 -15.75 21.96
N HIS A 99 -10.78 -16.70 21.67
CA HIS A 99 -11.98 -16.48 20.87
C HIS A 99 -12.90 -15.39 21.49
N GLU A 100 -13.09 -15.44 22.82
CA GLU A 100 -13.88 -14.44 23.54
C GLU A 100 -13.19 -13.06 23.52
N ILE A 101 -11.90 -12.98 23.81
CA ILE A 101 -11.14 -11.71 23.81
C ILE A 101 -11.18 -11.07 22.43
N ILE A 102 -10.87 -11.84 21.36
CA ILE A 102 -10.90 -11.33 19.97
C ILE A 102 -12.30 -10.81 19.64
N SER A 103 -13.35 -11.58 19.92
CA SER A 103 -14.71 -11.21 19.54
C SER A 103 -15.17 -9.91 20.22
N TYR A 104 -14.95 -9.77 21.54
CA TYR A 104 -15.30 -8.53 22.25
C TYR A 104 -14.46 -7.36 21.76
N ALA A 105 -13.15 -7.57 21.52
CA ALA A 105 -12.27 -6.51 21.07
C ALA A 105 -12.63 -6.04 19.66
N MET A 106 -12.82 -6.96 18.72
CA MET A 106 -13.15 -6.64 17.34
C MET A 106 -14.52 -5.99 17.21
N TYR A 107 -15.53 -6.53 17.89
CA TYR A 107 -16.87 -5.94 17.91
C TYR A 107 -16.84 -4.48 18.35
N ARG A 108 -16.13 -4.15 19.44
CA ARG A 108 -16.05 -2.76 19.95
C ARG A 108 -15.23 -1.86 19.02
N LEU A 109 -14.07 -2.34 18.55
CA LEU A 109 -13.18 -1.57 17.68
C LEU A 109 -13.87 -1.26 16.35
N LEU A 110 -14.45 -2.26 15.67
CA LEU A 110 -15.06 -2.08 14.36
C LEU A 110 -16.35 -1.24 14.47
N THR A 111 -17.15 -1.43 15.50
CA THR A 111 -18.31 -0.57 15.77
C THR A 111 -17.89 0.89 15.90
N HIS A 112 -16.78 1.17 16.60
CA HIS A 112 -16.27 2.54 16.73
C HIS A 112 -15.79 3.10 15.40
N ARG A 113 -15.04 2.32 14.61
CA ARG A 113 -14.39 2.78 13.36
C ARG A 113 -15.38 3.02 12.23
N PHE A 114 -16.41 2.18 12.11
CA PHE A 114 -17.34 2.20 10.98
C PHE A 114 -18.71 2.83 11.30
N LYS A 115 -18.93 3.34 12.51
CA LYS A 115 -20.22 3.97 12.91
C LYS A 115 -20.64 5.18 12.08
N ASN A 116 -19.68 5.84 11.41
CA ASN A 116 -19.91 7.01 10.57
C ASN A 116 -19.75 6.73 9.07
N SER A 117 -19.60 5.46 8.69
CA SER A 117 -19.54 5.05 7.28
C SER A 117 -20.86 5.32 6.56
N PRO A 118 -20.87 5.55 5.25
CA PRO A 118 -22.12 5.75 4.49
C PRO A 118 -23.14 4.65 4.69
N ASN A 119 -22.71 3.38 4.74
CA ASN A 119 -23.53 2.20 4.96
C ASN A 119 -23.35 1.60 6.37
N ALA A 120 -23.11 2.45 7.37
CA ALA A 120 -22.84 2.02 8.75
C ALA A 120 -23.87 1.02 9.31
N THR A 121 -25.15 1.20 8.99
CA THR A 121 -26.20 0.28 9.47
C THR A 121 -25.93 -1.16 9.04
N ILE A 122 -25.50 -1.38 7.79
CA ILE A 122 -25.22 -2.72 7.28
C ILE A 122 -24.02 -3.32 8.03
N SER A 123 -22.92 -2.57 8.12
CA SER A 123 -21.70 -3.04 8.80
C SER A 123 -21.95 -3.32 10.29
N LEU A 124 -22.66 -2.44 11.00
CA LEU A 124 -22.95 -2.63 12.43
C LEU A 124 -23.88 -3.79 12.70
N ASP A 125 -24.87 -4.03 11.82
CA ASP A 125 -25.77 -5.18 11.91
C ASP A 125 -25.00 -6.49 11.65
N ASN A 126 -24.08 -6.52 10.69
CA ASN A 126 -23.21 -7.66 10.42
C ASN A 126 -22.32 -7.99 11.62
N PHE A 127 -21.63 -6.99 12.19
CA PHE A 127 -20.81 -7.17 13.40
C PHE A 127 -21.63 -7.74 14.57
N THR A 128 -22.83 -7.23 14.75
CA THR A 128 -23.72 -7.69 15.81
C THR A 128 -24.17 -9.13 15.54
N THR A 129 -24.54 -9.45 14.31
CA THR A 129 -24.97 -10.79 13.90
C THR A 129 -23.87 -11.82 14.12
N LEU A 130 -22.63 -11.53 13.68
CA LEU A 130 -21.49 -12.42 13.92
C LEU A 130 -21.25 -12.61 15.42
N PHE A 131 -21.19 -11.51 16.18
CA PHE A 131 -20.94 -11.53 17.62
C PHE A 131 -21.96 -12.35 18.41
N GLU A 132 -23.26 -12.16 18.13
CA GLU A 132 -24.35 -12.89 18.76
C GLU A 132 -24.42 -14.36 18.30
N SER A 133 -23.98 -14.67 17.07
CA SER A 133 -23.89 -16.04 16.57
C SER A 133 -22.94 -16.91 17.39
N TYR A 134 -21.93 -16.29 18.00
CA TYR A 134 -21.01 -16.94 18.95
C TYR A 134 -21.59 -17.06 20.36
N GLY A 135 -22.80 -16.54 20.62
CA GLY A 135 -23.46 -16.57 21.92
C GLY A 135 -22.98 -15.50 22.89
N TYR A 136 -22.29 -14.45 22.41
CA TYR A 136 -21.83 -13.34 23.24
C TYR A 136 -22.90 -12.27 23.43
N ASP A 137 -22.80 -11.55 24.56
CA ASP A 137 -23.77 -10.53 24.98
C ASP A 137 -23.19 -9.13 24.77
N THR A 138 -23.79 -8.34 23.87
CA THR A 138 -23.41 -6.96 23.58
C THR A 138 -23.52 -6.02 24.79
N MET A 139 -24.29 -6.39 25.82
CA MET A 139 -24.48 -5.62 27.05
C MET A 139 -23.29 -5.71 28.01
N ILE A 140 -22.37 -6.67 27.83
CA ILE A 140 -21.14 -6.77 28.63
C ILE A 140 -20.13 -5.75 28.15
N THR A 141 -20.08 -4.59 28.79
CA THR A 141 -19.25 -3.43 28.39
C THR A 141 -18.10 -3.11 29.35
N SER A 142 -17.99 -3.83 30.47
CA SER A 142 -16.93 -3.62 31.45
C SER A 142 -15.54 -3.79 30.81
N THR A 143 -14.61 -2.92 31.17
CA THR A 143 -13.17 -3.02 30.84
C THR A 143 -12.34 -3.51 32.04
N ASP A 144 -12.98 -3.79 33.18
CA ASP A 144 -12.32 -4.30 34.38
C ASP A 144 -12.13 -5.82 34.30
N TYR A 145 -10.96 -6.23 33.84
CA TYR A 145 -10.56 -7.65 33.72
C TYR A 145 -9.87 -8.19 35.00
N SER A 146 -9.81 -7.43 36.07
CA SER A 146 -9.15 -7.82 37.34
C SER A 146 -9.68 -9.12 37.96
N LEU A 147 -10.94 -9.49 37.62
CA LEU A 147 -11.58 -10.74 38.02
C LEU A 147 -11.42 -11.85 36.99
N ASN A 148 -10.47 -11.77 36.07
CA ASN A 148 -10.19 -12.69 34.99
C ASN A 148 -11.36 -12.87 34.00
N SER A 149 -12.07 -11.80 33.68
CA SER A 149 -13.07 -11.77 32.62
C SER A 149 -12.44 -11.54 31.26
N PHE A 150 -12.54 -12.50 30.35
CA PHE A 150 -11.99 -12.42 28.98
C PHE A 150 -12.78 -11.42 28.15
N ALA A 151 -14.10 -11.34 28.30
CA ALA A 151 -14.93 -10.31 27.71
C ALA A 151 -14.46 -8.90 28.11
N ALA A 152 -14.18 -8.69 29.41
CA ALA A 152 -13.70 -7.40 29.90
C ALA A 152 -12.29 -7.08 29.38
N LEU A 153 -11.43 -8.08 29.23
CA LEU A 153 -10.11 -7.87 28.60
C LEU A 153 -10.24 -7.49 27.12
N GLY A 154 -11.14 -8.13 26.38
CA GLY A 154 -11.43 -7.77 25.00
C GLY A 154 -11.94 -6.32 24.87
N ASN A 155 -12.91 -5.94 25.72
CA ASN A 155 -13.39 -4.55 25.79
C ASN A 155 -12.28 -3.56 26.16
N TYR A 156 -11.39 -3.92 27.12
CA TYR A 156 -10.24 -3.10 27.50
C TYR A 156 -9.27 -2.90 26.33
N LEU A 157 -8.89 -3.97 25.66
CA LEU A 157 -7.97 -3.93 24.52
C LEU A 157 -8.52 -3.05 23.38
N ALA A 158 -9.82 -3.17 23.07
CA ALA A 158 -10.48 -2.29 22.11
C ALA A 158 -10.47 -0.83 22.55
N GLN A 159 -10.76 -0.56 23.82
CA GLN A 159 -10.79 0.82 24.36
C GLN A 159 -9.38 1.45 24.29
N GLU A 160 -8.33 0.71 24.63
CA GLU A 160 -6.96 1.18 24.55
C GLU A 160 -6.54 1.41 23.08
N MET A 161 -6.93 0.54 22.15
CA MET A 161 -6.67 0.72 20.72
C MET A 161 -7.41 1.94 20.14
N ILE A 162 -8.63 2.20 20.59
CA ILE A 162 -9.37 3.40 20.23
C ILE A 162 -8.65 4.65 20.80
N ASN A 163 -8.26 4.61 22.06
CA ASN A 163 -7.54 5.71 22.70
C ASN A 163 -6.19 6.02 22.02
N PHE A 164 -5.47 4.99 21.61
CA PHE A 164 -4.27 5.13 20.79
C PHE A 164 -4.60 5.79 19.46
N GLY A 165 -5.60 5.28 18.75
CA GLY A 165 -6.00 5.79 17.45
C GLY A 165 -6.42 7.27 17.44
N LEU A 166 -6.98 7.76 18.53
CA LEU A 166 -7.26 9.19 18.69
C LEU A 166 -6.02 10.07 18.87
N GLN A 167 -4.81 9.47 19.01
CA GLN A 167 -3.55 10.14 19.29
C GLN A 167 -2.40 9.74 18.37
N ASP A 168 -2.63 8.88 17.38
CA ASP A 168 -1.61 8.35 16.47
C ASP A 168 -1.27 9.29 15.30
N ASN A 169 -1.73 10.52 15.34
CA ASN A 169 -1.59 11.57 14.32
C ASN A 169 -2.42 11.37 13.05
N SER A 170 -3.36 10.41 13.01
CA SER A 170 -4.28 10.25 11.88
C SER A 170 -5.40 11.31 11.83
N ASN A 171 -5.56 12.09 12.88
CA ASN A 171 -6.67 13.03 13.08
C ASN A 171 -8.06 12.34 13.09
N GLU A 172 -8.14 11.10 13.60
CA GLU A 172 -9.39 10.35 13.67
C GLU A 172 -10.49 11.10 14.46
N GLN A 173 -10.12 11.81 15.53
CA GLN A 173 -11.05 12.59 16.34
C GLN A 173 -11.83 13.66 15.54
N ASN A 174 -11.25 14.15 14.43
CA ASN A 174 -11.86 15.10 13.51
C ASN A 174 -12.16 14.44 12.16
N ASN A 175 -12.52 13.15 12.15
CA ASN A 175 -12.91 12.37 10.96
C ASN A 175 -11.85 12.42 9.83
N TYR A 176 -10.56 12.47 10.19
CA TYR A 176 -9.41 12.49 9.27
C TYR A 176 -9.33 13.74 8.38
N GLU A 177 -9.96 14.85 8.78
CA GLU A 177 -9.88 16.13 8.06
C GLU A 177 -8.45 16.65 7.96
N ASN A 178 -8.14 17.31 6.84
CA ASN A 178 -6.84 17.96 6.63
C ASN A 178 -6.64 19.09 7.63
N GLN A 179 -5.43 19.25 8.15
CA GLN A 179 -5.12 20.26 9.16
C GLN A 179 -4.32 21.45 8.61
N TYR A 180 -3.43 21.18 7.66
CA TYR A 180 -2.43 22.16 7.20
C TYR A 180 -2.36 22.29 5.68
N TYR A 181 -2.69 21.22 4.94
CA TYR A 181 -2.56 21.20 3.49
C TYR A 181 -3.60 22.09 2.82
N THR A 182 -3.14 22.83 1.80
CA THR A 182 -4.00 23.59 0.87
C THR A 182 -3.46 23.42 -0.55
N SER A 183 -4.34 23.15 -1.52
CA SER A 183 -3.95 23.04 -2.95
C SER A 183 -3.37 24.35 -3.46
N GLN A 184 -2.31 24.27 -4.28
CA GLN A 184 -1.70 25.42 -4.95
C GLN A 184 -2.46 25.78 -6.24
N ASN A 185 -3.18 24.84 -6.83
CA ASN A 185 -3.95 25.04 -8.04
C ASN A 185 -5.45 25.16 -7.72
N GLU A 186 -6.15 25.96 -8.49
CA GLU A 186 -7.60 25.97 -8.50
C GLU A 186 -8.12 24.68 -9.17
N ALA A 187 -9.38 24.32 -8.91
CA ALA A 187 -9.95 23.10 -9.45
C ALA A 187 -10.07 23.14 -10.98
N LEU A 188 -9.71 22.07 -11.66
CA LEU A 188 -9.98 21.87 -13.07
C LEU A 188 -11.48 21.55 -13.23
N ILE A 189 -12.19 22.40 -13.94
CA ILE A 189 -13.57 22.14 -14.36
C ILE A 189 -13.51 21.22 -15.57
N LEU A 190 -14.00 19.99 -15.42
CA LEU A 190 -13.75 18.91 -16.37
C LEU A 190 -14.28 19.17 -17.77
N ASP A 191 -15.41 19.90 -17.90
CA ASP A 191 -16.05 20.24 -19.18
C ASP A 191 -15.53 21.54 -19.80
N LEU A 192 -14.65 22.28 -19.12
CA LEU A 192 -14.00 23.47 -19.65
C LEU A 192 -12.63 23.15 -20.23
N TYR A 193 -12.56 23.03 -21.54
CA TYR A 193 -11.34 22.64 -22.27
C TYR A 193 -10.34 23.80 -22.52
N GLU A 194 -10.71 25.02 -22.22
CA GLU A 194 -9.86 26.23 -22.33
C GLU A 194 -9.43 26.74 -20.94
N ASP A 195 -9.45 25.90 -19.93
CA ASP A 195 -9.21 26.29 -18.56
C ASP A 195 -7.73 26.69 -18.31
N ASN A 196 -7.56 27.85 -17.67
CA ASN A 196 -6.26 28.39 -17.24
C ASN A 196 -6.09 28.31 -15.71
N SER A 197 -6.85 27.47 -15.02
CA SER A 197 -6.82 27.30 -13.56
C SER A 197 -5.51 26.68 -13.04
N LEU A 198 -4.69 26.09 -13.92
CA LEU A 198 -3.42 25.49 -13.55
C LEU A 198 -2.32 26.55 -13.39
N ILE A 199 -2.09 27.01 -12.17
CA ILE A 199 -1.08 28.02 -11.81
C ILE A 199 0.31 27.40 -11.77
N ASN A 200 0.43 26.17 -11.18
CA ASN A 200 1.68 25.45 -11.09
C ASN A 200 1.56 24.07 -11.77
N PRO A 201 2.16 23.92 -12.98
CA PRO A 201 2.02 22.69 -13.78
C PRO A 201 2.80 21.48 -13.23
N ASN A 202 3.48 21.63 -12.11
CA ASN A 202 4.17 20.55 -11.43
C ASN A 202 3.42 20.06 -10.19
N LYS A 203 2.33 20.72 -9.81
CA LYS A 203 1.58 20.44 -8.58
C LYS A 203 0.21 19.88 -8.86
N TRP A 204 -0.28 19.09 -7.91
CA TRP A 204 -1.61 18.50 -7.98
C TRP A 204 -2.69 19.56 -8.15
N GLN A 205 -3.70 19.23 -8.94
CA GLN A 205 -4.86 20.05 -9.22
C GLN A 205 -6.12 19.28 -8.80
N PRO A 206 -6.97 19.84 -7.93
CA PRO A 206 -8.28 19.29 -7.65
C PRO A 206 -9.13 19.21 -8.92
N LEU A 207 -10.08 18.29 -8.98
CA LEU A 207 -11.05 18.21 -10.07
C LEU A 207 -12.43 18.63 -9.59
N ALA A 208 -13.12 19.49 -10.35
CA ALA A 208 -14.51 19.84 -10.12
C ALA A 208 -15.40 18.95 -10.98
N PHE A 209 -16.26 18.18 -10.33
CA PHE A 209 -17.22 17.26 -10.95
C PHE A 209 -18.62 17.85 -10.92
N ASP A 210 -19.48 17.44 -11.84
CA ASP A 210 -20.93 17.63 -11.69
C ASP A 210 -21.48 16.79 -10.52
N VAL A 211 -20.97 15.56 -10.40
CA VAL A 211 -21.23 14.65 -9.28
C VAL A 211 -19.96 13.86 -9.02
N PHE A 212 -19.44 13.93 -7.80
CA PHE A 212 -18.35 13.09 -7.38
C PHE A 212 -18.88 11.81 -6.68
N ILE A 213 -18.49 10.66 -7.24
CA ILE A 213 -18.78 9.33 -6.68
C ILE A 213 -17.43 8.63 -6.46
N ASP A 214 -17.10 8.27 -5.23
CA ASP A 214 -15.84 7.61 -4.92
C ASP A 214 -15.73 6.17 -5.47
N GLN A 215 -14.59 5.52 -5.22
CA GLN A 215 -14.36 4.14 -5.69
C GLN A 215 -15.37 3.15 -5.10
N SER A 216 -15.82 3.35 -3.87
CA SER A 216 -16.83 2.50 -3.21
C SER A 216 -18.28 2.83 -3.63
N GLY A 217 -18.48 3.75 -4.58
CA GLY A 217 -19.81 4.11 -5.07
C GLY A 217 -20.56 5.15 -4.22
N ASN A 218 -19.90 5.78 -3.23
CA ASN A 218 -20.53 6.79 -2.38
C ASN A 218 -20.59 8.15 -3.05
N ILE A 219 -21.76 8.78 -3.06
CA ILE A 219 -21.96 10.13 -3.55
C ILE A 219 -21.53 11.13 -2.48
N TYR A 220 -20.62 12.03 -2.83
CA TYR A 220 -20.20 13.11 -1.94
C TYR A 220 -21.04 14.37 -2.15
N ALA A 221 -21.23 15.11 -1.06
CA ALA A 221 -21.92 16.40 -1.11
C ALA A 221 -21.06 17.50 -1.74
N LEU A 222 -19.73 17.32 -1.79
CA LEU A 222 -18.79 18.25 -2.41
C LEU A 222 -18.47 17.77 -3.83
N GLU A 223 -18.72 18.61 -4.80
CA GLU A 223 -18.39 18.39 -6.21
C GLU A 223 -16.87 18.46 -6.48
N THR A 224 -16.11 19.07 -5.59
CA THR A 224 -14.65 19.15 -5.64
C THR A 224 -14.08 18.46 -4.40
N PRO A 225 -13.65 17.19 -4.50
CA PRO A 225 -13.06 16.49 -3.36
C PRO A 225 -11.73 17.11 -2.97
N GLU A 226 -11.51 17.23 -1.65
CA GLU A 226 -10.24 17.67 -1.09
C GLU A 226 -9.16 16.60 -1.26
N PHE A 227 -7.90 16.99 -1.12
CA PHE A 227 -6.79 16.05 -1.09
C PHE A 227 -6.96 15.08 0.08
N LEU A 228 -7.04 13.80 -0.22
CA LEU A 228 -7.22 12.75 0.79
C LEU A 228 -5.91 12.47 1.54
N SER A 229 -5.89 12.72 2.86
CA SER A 229 -4.80 12.34 3.78
C SER A 229 -3.40 12.93 3.45
N PRO A 230 -3.23 14.21 3.09
CA PRO A 230 -1.93 14.78 2.69
C PRO A 230 -0.88 14.77 3.82
N GLU A 231 -1.29 14.64 5.07
CA GLU A 231 -0.44 14.68 6.26
C GLU A 231 -0.18 13.28 6.86
N TRP A 232 -0.59 12.21 6.16
CA TRP A 232 -0.57 10.84 6.68
C TRP A 232 0.84 10.30 7.02
N GLY A 233 1.90 10.92 6.49
CA GLY A 233 3.28 10.61 6.85
C GLY A 233 3.59 10.77 8.35
N GLN A 234 2.76 11.53 9.08
CA GLN A 234 2.90 11.74 10.53
C GLN A 234 2.29 10.61 11.37
N VAL A 235 1.49 9.72 10.77
CA VAL A 235 0.85 8.62 11.50
C VAL A 235 1.90 7.65 12.02
N THR A 236 1.71 7.19 13.26
CA THR A 236 2.64 6.26 13.92
C THR A 236 2.80 4.97 13.11
N PRO A 237 3.99 4.67 12.56
CA PRO A 237 4.21 3.48 11.75
C PRO A 237 4.43 2.22 12.58
N PHE A 238 4.42 1.05 11.91
CA PHE A 238 4.77 -0.24 12.50
C PHE A 238 6.28 -0.52 12.43
N SER A 239 6.83 -0.63 11.21
CA SER A 239 8.22 -1.07 10.98
C SER A 239 9.12 -0.01 10.36
N LEU A 240 8.56 1.12 9.89
CA LEU A 240 9.35 2.21 9.31
C LEU A 240 10.34 2.76 10.34
N LYS A 241 11.58 2.97 9.92
CA LYS A 241 12.65 3.36 10.81
C LYS A 241 12.86 4.87 10.84
N SER A 242 13.15 5.40 12.00
CA SER A 242 13.49 6.82 12.14
C SER A 242 14.74 7.24 11.35
N GLU A 243 15.62 6.32 10.99
CA GLU A 243 16.80 6.57 10.15
C GLU A 243 16.44 6.80 8.68
N ASP A 244 15.27 6.33 8.25
CA ASP A 244 14.73 6.53 6.89
C ASP A 244 13.79 7.75 6.81
N LEU A 245 13.51 8.40 7.95
CA LEU A 245 12.65 9.57 8.03
C LEU A 245 13.43 10.85 7.72
N THR A 246 12.91 11.63 6.77
CA THR A 246 13.28 13.02 6.54
C THR A 246 12.09 13.91 6.84
N ILE A 247 12.28 14.91 7.71
CA ILE A 247 11.25 15.94 7.97
C ILE A 247 11.55 17.10 7.03
N LEU A 248 10.64 17.36 6.12
CA LEU A 248 10.74 18.40 5.11
C LEU A 248 9.69 19.47 5.38
N ASN A 249 10.12 20.73 5.40
CA ASN A 249 9.20 21.85 5.63
C ASN A 249 8.80 22.51 4.31
N ASN A 250 7.48 22.51 4.02
CA ASN A 250 6.89 23.14 2.84
C ASN A 250 5.52 23.76 3.19
N SER A 251 5.43 24.69 4.09
CA SER A 251 4.25 25.24 4.76
C SER A 251 3.88 24.52 6.08
N PHE A 252 4.11 23.25 6.18
CA PHE A 252 4.04 22.44 7.40
C PHE A 252 5.15 21.40 7.41
N ASP A 253 5.38 20.73 8.53
CA ASP A 253 6.38 19.66 8.64
C ASP A 253 5.82 18.37 8.02
N SER A 254 6.30 18.03 6.82
CA SER A 254 5.98 16.80 6.13
C SER A 254 6.97 15.70 6.52
N TYR A 255 6.44 14.57 6.99
CA TYR A 255 7.22 13.39 7.37
C TYR A 255 7.32 12.47 6.15
N VAL A 256 8.53 12.33 5.61
CA VAL A 256 8.80 11.57 4.39
C VAL A 256 9.77 10.45 4.72
N TYR A 257 9.25 9.22 4.76
CA TYR A 257 10.08 8.02 4.88
C TYR A 257 10.58 7.59 3.50
N ASN A 258 11.79 7.02 3.45
CA ASN A 258 12.38 6.49 2.22
C ASN A 258 12.30 7.47 1.05
N ASP A 259 12.67 8.72 1.27
CA ASP A 259 12.56 9.81 0.29
C ASP A 259 13.12 9.39 -1.09
N PRO A 260 12.28 9.30 -2.15
CA PRO A 260 12.72 8.90 -3.48
C PRO A 260 13.41 10.02 -4.26
N GLY A 261 13.50 11.23 -3.71
CA GLY A 261 13.92 12.44 -4.39
C GLY A 261 12.84 13.02 -5.32
N PHE A 262 13.13 14.16 -5.90
CA PHE A 262 12.18 14.88 -6.75
C PHE A 262 11.81 14.09 -8.01
N PRO A 263 10.52 14.12 -8.43
CA PRO A 263 10.12 13.72 -9.77
C PRO A 263 10.65 14.73 -10.80
N GLU A 264 10.60 14.34 -12.07
CA GLU A 264 10.89 15.27 -13.16
C GLU A 264 9.83 16.36 -13.24
N PHE A 265 10.24 17.62 -13.32
CA PHE A 265 9.36 18.78 -13.44
C PHE A 265 9.42 19.38 -14.82
N ILE A 266 8.31 19.92 -15.32
CA ILE A 266 8.31 20.72 -16.53
C ILE A 266 9.09 22.00 -16.26
N GLN A 267 10.02 22.32 -17.15
CA GLN A 267 10.90 23.47 -17.03
C GLN A 267 10.76 24.40 -18.24
N ASN A 268 11.05 25.69 -18.04
CA ASN A 268 11.07 26.70 -19.11
C ASN A 268 12.27 26.54 -20.08
N SER A 269 12.86 25.34 -20.15
CA SER A 269 13.97 25.08 -21.04
C SER A 269 13.47 24.76 -22.46
N THR A 270 14.30 25.07 -23.47
CA THR A 270 14.07 24.70 -24.88
C THR A 270 14.37 23.24 -25.16
N SER A 271 14.17 22.34 -24.17
CA SER A 271 14.47 20.93 -24.33
C SER A 271 13.57 20.28 -25.38
N ASP A 272 14.15 19.34 -26.10
CA ASP A 272 13.72 18.86 -27.39
C ASP A 272 12.59 17.81 -27.31
N GLY A 273 11.37 18.25 -27.06
CA GLY A 273 10.18 17.41 -27.24
C GLY A 273 10.23 16.13 -26.42
N ILE A 274 10.29 14.99 -27.09
CA ILE A 274 10.22 13.65 -26.49
C ILE A 274 11.46 13.25 -25.65
N THR A 275 12.56 13.96 -25.76
CA THR A 275 13.78 13.70 -24.95
C THR A 275 13.71 14.37 -23.57
N ASP A 276 12.71 15.21 -23.33
CA ASP A 276 12.40 15.74 -22.01
C ASP A 276 11.69 14.65 -21.18
N PRO A 277 12.24 14.23 -20.03
CA PRO A 277 11.65 13.14 -19.24
C PRO A 277 10.23 13.42 -18.76
N TYR A 278 9.90 14.67 -18.38
CA TYR A 278 8.54 15.03 -17.99
C TYR A 278 7.55 14.80 -19.15
N LYS A 279 7.87 15.33 -20.33
CA LYS A 279 7.00 15.22 -21.51
C LYS A 279 6.86 13.77 -21.99
N TRP A 280 7.97 13.03 -21.96
CA TRP A 280 7.97 11.60 -22.30
C TRP A 280 7.03 10.79 -21.40
N ASN A 281 7.06 11.05 -20.09
CA ASN A 281 6.20 10.36 -19.12
C ASN A 281 4.72 10.49 -19.47
N PHE A 282 4.25 11.70 -19.77
CA PHE A 282 2.84 11.93 -20.09
C PHE A 282 2.48 11.56 -21.54
N ALA A 283 3.42 11.68 -22.48
CA ALA A 283 3.25 11.19 -23.85
C ALA A 283 3.08 9.66 -23.90
N LEU A 284 3.76 8.94 -23.01
CA LEU A 284 3.57 7.50 -22.87
C LEU A 284 2.13 7.15 -22.41
N VAL A 285 1.59 7.89 -21.45
CA VAL A 285 0.19 7.69 -21.00
C VAL A 285 -0.79 7.89 -22.15
N ILE A 286 -0.57 8.91 -23.01
CA ILE A 286 -1.35 9.10 -24.23
C ILE A 286 -1.22 7.90 -25.17
N ALA A 287 0.01 7.42 -25.41
CA ALA A 287 0.26 6.29 -26.29
C ALA A 287 -0.41 5.01 -25.79
N TRP A 288 -0.37 4.74 -24.49
CA TRP A 288 -1.01 3.56 -23.92
C TRP A 288 -2.54 3.64 -23.90
N SER A 289 -3.10 4.84 -23.89
CA SER A 289 -4.53 5.03 -24.11
C SER A 289 -4.97 4.54 -25.52
N ALA A 290 -4.07 4.59 -26.50
CA ALA A 290 -4.35 4.03 -27.84
C ALA A 290 -4.37 2.48 -27.85
N HIS A 291 -3.79 1.79 -26.84
CA HIS A 291 -3.89 0.33 -26.71
C HIS A 291 -5.30 -0.16 -26.33
N LEU A 292 -6.17 0.73 -25.86
CA LEU A 292 -7.53 0.41 -25.47
C LEU A 292 -8.48 0.20 -26.68
N ASP A 293 -7.99 0.32 -27.91
CA ASP A 293 -8.76 0.26 -29.16
C ASP A 293 -9.40 -1.13 -29.36
N PRO A 294 -10.72 -1.28 -29.22
CA PRO A 294 -11.38 -2.57 -29.39
C PRO A 294 -11.35 -3.10 -30.84
N THR A 295 -10.95 -2.24 -31.79
CA THR A 295 -10.79 -2.59 -33.21
C THR A 295 -9.37 -3.07 -33.55
N ASP A 296 -8.42 -2.96 -32.59
CA ASP A 296 -7.07 -3.48 -32.72
C ASP A 296 -7.09 -5.02 -32.54
N ASP A 297 -6.74 -5.75 -33.59
CA ASP A 297 -6.67 -7.22 -33.57
C ASP A 297 -5.32 -7.75 -33.01
N THR A 298 -4.50 -6.91 -32.40
CA THR A 298 -3.25 -7.33 -31.76
C THR A 298 -3.53 -8.33 -30.66
N LEU A 299 -2.99 -9.54 -30.80
CA LEU A 299 -3.04 -10.58 -29.77
C LEU A 299 -1.76 -10.59 -28.95
N ILE A 300 -1.91 -10.74 -27.65
CA ILE A 300 -0.80 -10.90 -26.70
C ILE A 300 -1.02 -12.19 -25.89
N ASP A 301 0.07 -12.87 -25.57
CA ASP A 301 0.04 -14.02 -24.67
C ASP A 301 0.08 -13.51 -23.22
N ILE A 302 -1.03 -13.68 -22.49
CA ILE A 302 -1.18 -13.22 -21.12
C ILE A 302 -0.89 -14.31 -20.07
N SER A 303 -0.49 -15.51 -20.52
CA SER A 303 -0.16 -16.60 -19.60
C SER A 303 1.14 -16.37 -18.83
N PRO A 304 1.33 -17.04 -17.69
CA PRO A 304 2.61 -16.99 -16.96
C PRO A 304 3.82 -17.48 -17.77
N ALA A 305 3.63 -18.20 -18.89
CA ALA A 305 4.71 -18.57 -19.80
C ALA A 305 5.37 -17.35 -20.46
N SER A 306 4.62 -16.26 -20.63
CA SER A 306 5.06 -15.05 -21.35
C SER A 306 5.14 -13.82 -20.45
N LEU A 307 4.36 -13.78 -19.35
CA LEU A 307 4.32 -12.65 -18.44
C LEU A 307 4.94 -13.01 -17.09
N GLY A 308 5.57 -12.00 -16.47
CA GLY A 308 6.07 -12.11 -15.10
C GLY A 308 7.57 -12.43 -15.02
N ASN A 309 8.01 -12.82 -13.82
CA ASN A 309 9.40 -13.10 -13.49
C ASN A 309 10.34 -11.89 -13.74
N THR A 310 9.87 -10.69 -13.40
CA THR A 310 10.65 -9.45 -13.50
C THR A 310 11.47 -9.25 -12.23
N ALA A 311 12.78 -9.35 -12.33
CA ALA A 311 13.63 -9.16 -11.16
C ALA A 311 13.82 -7.67 -10.82
N ILE A 312 13.74 -7.30 -9.53
CA ILE A 312 13.85 -5.90 -9.07
C ILE A 312 15.18 -5.24 -9.47
N ASN A 313 16.25 -6.01 -9.55
CA ASN A 313 17.56 -5.51 -9.98
C ASN A 313 17.65 -5.20 -11.48
N THR A 314 16.60 -5.49 -12.25
CA THR A 314 16.46 -5.13 -13.66
C THR A 314 15.60 -3.87 -13.87
N PHE A 315 15.10 -3.28 -12.79
CA PHE A 315 14.30 -2.07 -12.88
C PHE A 315 15.12 -0.88 -13.39
N PRO A 316 14.53 -0.02 -14.21
CA PRO A 316 15.21 1.12 -14.80
C PRO A 316 15.68 2.13 -13.75
N THR A 317 16.89 2.65 -13.94
CA THR A 317 17.52 3.66 -13.09
C THR A 317 17.87 4.93 -13.86
N THR A 318 17.99 4.83 -15.18
CA THR A 318 18.26 5.94 -16.08
C THR A 318 17.08 6.20 -17.01
N PHE A 319 17.01 7.39 -17.60
CA PHE A 319 15.93 7.73 -18.52
C PHE A 319 15.86 6.81 -19.74
N GLU A 320 17.00 6.42 -20.31
CA GLU A 320 17.07 5.48 -21.42
C GLU A 320 16.56 4.08 -21.03
N GLU A 321 16.84 3.66 -19.80
CA GLU A 321 16.31 2.40 -19.29
C GLU A 321 14.79 2.46 -19.07
N TYR A 322 14.24 3.61 -18.60
CA TYR A 322 12.80 3.82 -18.55
C TYR A 322 12.16 3.71 -19.92
N GLN A 323 12.75 4.31 -20.96
CA GLN A 323 12.24 4.24 -22.33
C GLN A 323 12.29 2.81 -22.91
N SER A 324 13.21 1.98 -22.44
CA SER A 324 13.29 0.57 -22.81
C SER A 324 12.30 -0.30 -22.06
N PHE A 325 12.07 0.01 -20.78
CA PHE A 325 11.14 -0.73 -19.92
C PHE A 325 9.68 -0.43 -20.25
N TYR A 326 9.35 0.80 -20.62
CA TYR A 326 8.00 1.24 -20.99
C TYR A 326 7.98 1.63 -22.48
N ASN A 327 7.55 0.71 -23.31
CA ASN A 327 7.51 0.91 -24.76
C ASN A 327 6.20 1.57 -25.19
N PHE A 328 6.26 2.55 -26.11
CA PHE A 328 5.06 3.24 -26.62
C PHE A 328 4.09 2.35 -27.36
N THR A 329 4.59 1.34 -28.06
CA THR A 329 3.82 0.49 -28.99
C THR A 329 3.45 -0.87 -28.41
N GLU A 330 4.29 -1.41 -27.53
CA GLU A 330 4.14 -2.79 -27.03
C GLU A 330 3.59 -2.84 -25.59
N GLY A 331 3.77 -1.77 -24.84
CA GLY A 331 3.40 -1.71 -23.41
C GLY A 331 4.62 -1.74 -22.49
N GLY A 332 4.42 -2.08 -21.21
CA GLY A 332 5.51 -2.24 -20.24
C GLY A 332 6.28 -3.53 -20.44
N SER A 333 7.45 -3.63 -19.80
CA SER A 333 8.19 -4.89 -19.78
C SER A 333 7.32 -6.03 -19.25
N THR A 334 7.23 -7.10 -20.00
CA THR A 334 6.47 -8.30 -19.62
C THR A 334 7.26 -9.27 -18.75
N GLY A 335 8.54 -8.98 -18.50
CA GLY A 335 9.46 -9.92 -17.85
C GLY A 335 9.93 -11.03 -18.78
N SER A 336 10.43 -12.13 -18.21
CA SER A 336 10.92 -13.30 -18.95
C SER A 336 9.94 -14.48 -18.99
N GLY A 337 8.81 -14.37 -18.28
CA GLY A 337 7.89 -15.47 -18.03
C GLY A 337 8.48 -16.59 -17.17
N HIS A 338 7.70 -17.64 -16.96
CA HIS A 338 8.05 -18.82 -16.18
C HIS A 338 8.03 -20.07 -17.07
N GLU A 339 9.14 -20.80 -17.15
CA GLU A 339 9.26 -21.97 -18.02
C GLU A 339 8.31 -23.11 -17.59
N LEU A 340 8.21 -23.37 -16.29
CA LEU A 340 7.43 -24.46 -15.72
C LEU A 340 6.70 -23.99 -14.45
N ASN A 341 5.51 -24.53 -14.23
CA ASN A 341 4.86 -24.48 -12.91
C ASN A 341 5.69 -25.33 -11.93
N PRO A 342 6.23 -24.77 -10.84
CA PRO A 342 7.16 -25.47 -9.97
C PRO A 342 6.52 -26.60 -9.15
N ILE A 343 5.19 -26.61 -9.01
CA ILE A 343 4.45 -27.62 -8.25
C ILE A 343 4.12 -28.83 -9.15
N THR A 344 3.65 -28.58 -10.36
CA THR A 344 3.23 -29.64 -11.29
C THR A 344 4.37 -30.12 -12.18
N GLY A 345 5.40 -29.32 -12.39
CA GLY A 345 6.50 -29.58 -13.31
C GLY A 345 6.09 -29.49 -14.81
N VAL A 346 4.92 -28.93 -15.09
CA VAL A 346 4.37 -28.77 -16.45
C VAL A 346 4.51 -27.31 -16.89
N ALA A 347 4.77 -27.09 -18.17
CA ALA A 347 4.80 -25.74 -18.75
C ALA A 347 3.41 -25.08 -18.66
N TYR A 348 3.38 -23.76 -18.42
CA TYR A 348 2.14 -22.99 -18.49
C TYR A 348 1.61 -22.98 -19.93
N THR A 349 0.29 -23.04 -20.07
CA THR A 349 -0.36 -23.00 -21.38
C THR A 349 -0.50 -21.58 -21.86
N SER A 350 -0.07 -21.30 -23.10
CA SER A 350 -0.24 -19.99 -23.73
C SER A 350 -1.71 -19.59 -23.82
N GLN A 351 -2.03 -18.35 -23.49
CA GLN A 351 -3.37 -17.76 -23.54
C GLN A 351 -3.34 -16.46 -24.34
N MET A 352 -3.73 -16.55 -25.62
CA MET A 352 -3.75 -15.41 -26.55
C MET A 352 -5.03 -14.61 -26.38
N VAL A 353 -4.92 -13.33 -26.03
CA VAL A 353 -6.04 -12.41 -25.78
C VAL A 353 -5.82 -11.12 -26.57
N LYS A 354 -6.90 -10.45 -26.99
CA LYS A 354 -6.79 -9.13 -27.60
C LYS A 354 -6.18 -8.14 -26.58
N ARG A 355 -5.15 -7.41 -27.01
CA ARG A 355 -4.48 -6.43 -26.16
C ARG A 355 -5.46 -5.41 -25.56
N SER A 356 -6.40 -4.94 -26.36
CA SER A 356 -7.41 -3.97 -25.92
C SER A 356 -8.33 -4.51 -24.84
N ASP A 357 -8.75 -5.76 -24.92
CA ASP A 357 -9.58 -6.39 -23.87
C ASP A 357 -8.77 -6.56 -22.57
N TYR A 358 -7.55 -7.08 -22.69
CA TYR A 358 -6.66 -7.26 -21.54
C TYR A 358 -6.37 -5.94 -20.82
N THR A 359 -5.99 -4.88 -21.54
CA THR A 359 -5.61 -3.60 -20.94
C THR A 359 -6.79 -2.89 -20.27
N ARG A 360 -8.00 -2.94 -20.86
CA ARG A 360 -9.22 -2.43 -20.24
C ARG A 360 -9.60 -3.21 -18.99
N VAL A 361 -9.57 -4.55 -19.08
CA VAL A 361 -9.83 -5.42 -17.92
C VAL A 361 -8.85 -5.12 -16.79
N LEU A 362 -7.55 -5.02 -17.07
CA LEU A 362 -6.58 -4.67 -16.02
C LEU A 362 -6.86 -3.32 -15.38
N ALA A 363 -7.19 -2.30 -16.20
CA ALA A 363 -7.45 -0.96 -15.71
C ALA A 363 -8.64 -0.93 -14.74
N GLU A 364 -9.66 -1.80 -14.94
CA GLU A 364 -10.83 -1.90 -14.07
C GLU A 364 -10.63 -2.91 -12.93
N PHE A 365 -10.02 -4.07 -13.17
CA PHE A 365 -9.77 -5.08 -12.13
C PHE A 365 -8.96 -4.52 -10.95
N TRP A 366 -7.87 -3.82 -11.25
CA TRP A 366 -7.00 -3.22 -10.24
C TRP A 366 -7.40 -1.79 -9.85
N ALA A 367 -8.59 -1.32 -10.27
CA ALA A 367 -9.08 -0.01 -9.88
C ALA A 367 -9.68 0.02 -8.46
N ASP A 368 -10.00 -1.14 -7.91
CA ASP A 368 -10.72 -1.29 -6.64
C ASP A 368 -12.02 -0.45 -6.67
N GLY A 369 -12.87 -0.74 -7.66
CA GLY A 369 -14.15 -0.05 -7.89
C GLY A 369 -15.24 -0.43 -6.89
N PRO A 370 -16.52 -0.05 -7.14
CA PRO A 370 -17.66 -0.43 -6.29
C PRO A 370 -17.69 -1.93 -6.02
N ASP A 371 -18.10 -2.30 -4.83
CA ASP A 371 -18.15 -3.69 -4.34
C ASP A 371 -16.76 -4.35 -4.17
N SER A 372 -15.67 -3.56 -4.22
CA SER A 372 -14.31 -4.01 -3.96
C SER A 372 -13.73 -3.32 -2.74
N GLU A 373 -12.70 -3.90 -2.17
CA GLU A 373 -11.90 -3.29 -1.13
C GLU A 373 -10.93 -2.27 -1.75
N THR A 374 -10.51 -1.26 -0.99
CA THR A 374 -9.38 -0.42 -1.41
C THR A 374 -8.08 -1.24 -1.46
N PRO A 375 -7.00 -0.77 -2.13
CA PRO A 375 -5.80 -1.57 -2.37
C PRO A 375 -5.27 -2.39 -1.17
N PRO A 376 -5.22 -1.86 0.06
CA PRO A 376 -4.79 -2.66 1.21
C PRO A 376 -5.74 -3.82 1.53
N GLY A 377 -7.06 -3.61 1.40
CA GLY A 377 -8.07 -4.66 1.64
C GLY A 377 -8.03 -5.74 0.57
N HIS A 378 -7.83 -5.38 -0.69
CA HIS A 378 -7.70 -6.32 -1.80
C HIS A 378 -6.59 -7.36 -1.54
N TRP A 379 -5.45 -6.94 -0.99
CA TRP A 379 -4.38 -7.87 -0.66
C TRP A 379 -4.68 -8.75 0.56
N PHE A 380 -5.55 -8.34 1.46
CA PHE A 380 -6.10 -9.23 2.50
C PHE A 380 -7.04 -10.27 1.88
N THR A 381 -7.86 -9.90 0.90
CA THR A 381 -8.68 -10.85 0.14
C THR A 381 -7.83 -11.87 -0.59
N ILE A 382 -6.71 -11.45 -1.21
CA ILE A 382 -5.74 -12.37 -1.83
C ILE A 382 -5.08 -13.28 -0.78
N LEU A 383 -4.70 -12.76 0.39
CA LEU A 383 -4.17 -13.57 1.48
C LEU A 383 -5.19 -14.62 1.95
N ASN A 384 -6.46 -14.24 2.07
CA ASN A 384 -7.54 -15.16 2.42
C ASN A 384 -7.71 -16.26 1.37
N TYR A 385 -7.69 -15.91 0.07
CA TYR A 385 -7.69 -16.87 -1.04
C TYR A 385 -6.50 -17.85 -0.93
N VAL A 386 -5.29 -17.35 -0.66
CA VAL A 386 -4.09 -18.18 -0.46
C VAL A 386 -4.25 -19.10 0.75
N SER A 387 -4.79 -18.60 1.86
CA SER A 387 -4.98 -19.36 3.10
C SER A 387 -6.00 -20.50 2.96
N ASP A 388 -7.02 -20.29 2.13
CA ASP A 388 -8.10 -21.27 1.87
C ASP A 388 -7.75 -22.30 0.79
N HIS A 389 -6.68 -22.04 0.02
CA HIS A 389 -6.32 -22.93 -1.07
C HIS A 389 -5.84 -24.30 -0.53
N PRO A 390 -6.34 -25.43 -1.07
CA PRO A 390 -6.05 -26.76 -0.55
C PRO A 390 -4.56 -27.17 -0.62
N GLU A 391 -3.78 -26.55 -1.50
CA GLU A 391 -2.33 -26.76 -1.60
C GLU A 391 -1.52 -25.91 -0.62
N THR A 392 -2.17 -25.04 0.16
CA THR A 392 -1.47 -24.20 1.14
C THR A 392 -1.05 -25.00 2.35
N VAL A 393 0.23 -24.97 2.64
CA VAL A 393 0.79 -25.54 3.86
C VAL A 393 1.01 -24.43 4.88
N LYS A 394 0.16 -24.37 5.92
CA LYS A 394 0.17 -23.32 6.95
C LYS A 394 1.41 -23.38 7.84
N LYS A 395 2.57 -23.03 7.27
CA LYS A 395 3.87 -22.90 7.95
C LYS A 395 4.40 -21.50 7.76
N PHE A 396 4.44 -20.70 8.80
CA PHE A 396 4.92 -19.33 8.70
C PHE A 396 6.39 -19.28 8.26
N GLY A 397 6.69 -18.57 7.19
CA GLY A 397 8.00 -18.59 6.55
C GLY A 397 8.35 -19.91 5.84
N GLY A 398 7.38 -20.76 5.55
CA GLY A 398 7.56 -22.05 4.89
C GLY A 398 8.27 -23.10 5.74
N GLN A 399 8.54 -22.84 7.02
CA GLN A 399 9.34 -23.68 7.89
C GLN A 399 8.63 -23.97 9.22
N GLY A 400 9.17 -24.92 10.00
CA GLY A 400 8.65 -25.28 11.32
C GLY A 400 7.44 -26.19 11.28
N ALA A 401 6.66 -26.18 12.37
CA ALA A 401 5.45 -26.98 12.51
C ALA A 401 4.30 -26.37 11.69
N ILE A 402 3.31 -27.20 11.34
CA ILE A 402 2.05 -26.72 10.78
C ILE A 402 1.30 -26.00 11.91
N LEU A 403 0.87 -24.78 11.64
CA LEU A 403 0.12 -23.95 12.57
C LEU A 403 -1.37 -24.31 12.54
N SER A 404 -2.09 -24.02 13.62
CA SER A 404 -3.55 -24.00 13.60
C SER A 404 -4.05 -22.86 12.71
N ASP A 405 -5.29 -22.96 12.23
CA ASP A 405 -5.89 -21.90 11.40
C ASP A 405 -5.87 -20.55 12.12
N LEU A 406 -6.22 -20.52 13.38
CA LEU A 406 -6.19 -19.31 14.19
C LEU A 406 -4.80 -18.68 14.29
N GLU A 407 -3.78 -19.47 14.59
CA GLU A 407 -2.40 -18.96 14.73
C GLU A 407 -1.84 -18.49 13.38
N TRP A 408 -2.15 -19.23 12.31
CA TRP A 408 -1.79 -18.84 10.94
C TRP A 408 -2.41 -17.49 10.58
N ASP A 409 -3.72 -17.33 10.70
CA ASP A 409 -4.45 -16.13 10.32
C ASP A 409 -3.96 -14.90 11.09
N ILE A 410 -3.82 -15.02 12.43
CA ILE A 410 -3.34 -13.93 13.29
C ILE A 410 -1.94 -13.46 12.89
N LYS A 411 -1.00 -14.40 12.67
CA LYS A 411 0.37 -14.06 12.27
C LYS A 411 0.45 -13.46 10.88
N CYS A 412 -0.32 -14.00 9.94
CA CYS A 412 -0.37 -13.49 8.57
C CYS A 412 -0.98 -12.08 8.53
N TYR A 413 -2.08 -11.86 9.25
CA TYR A 413 -2.74 -10.55 9.28
C TYR A 413 -1.85 -9.48 9.93
N LEU A 414 -1.12 -9.80 10.99
CA LEU A 414 -0.20 -8.82 11.59
C LEU A 414 0.94 -8.45 10.63
N ALA A 415 1.56 -9.42 9.98
CA ALA A 415 2.66 -9.16 9.05
C ALA A 415 2.20 -8.37 7.81
N LEU A 416 1.08 -8.76 7.20
CA LEU A 416 0.51 -8.05 6.04
C LEU A 416 -0.06 -6.69 6.45
N GLY A 417 -0.78 -6.63 7.57
CA GLY A 417 -1.38 -5.39 8.09
C GLY A 417 -0.34 -4.32 8.36
N GLY A 418 0.78 -4.68 8.97
CA GLY A 418 1.92 -3.78 9.17
C GLY A 418 2.49 -3.26 7.84
N ALA A 419 2.65 -4.14 6.84
CA ALA A 419 3.14 -3.75 5.53
C ALA A 419 2.19 -2.79 4.80
N MET A 420 0.87 -3.04 4.89
CA MET A 420 -0.13 -2.14 4.29
C MET A 420 -0.18 -0.80 5.01
N HIS A 421 -0.17 -0.79 6.33
CA HIS A 421 -0.15 0.43 7.13
C HIS A 421 1.09 1.29 6.83
N ASP A 422 2.27 0.70 6.84
CA ASP A 422 3.53 1.40 6.58
C ASP A 422 3.63 1.89 5.14
N SER A 423 3.06 1.16 4.18
CA SER A 423 2.93 1.63 2.79
C SER A 423 2.08 2.89 2.70
N ALA A 424 0.96 2.96 3.45
CA ALA A 424 0.12 4.15 3.52
C ALA A 424 0.89 5.33 4.13
N VAL A 425 1.54 5.14 5.27
CA VAL A 425 2.32 6.18 5.97
C VAL A 425 3.43 6.71 5.06
N ASN A 426 4.21 5.81 4.44
CA ASN A 426 5.32 6.19 3.58
C ASN A 426 4.84 6.97 2.34
N ILE A 427 3.91 6.40 1.58
CA ILE A 427 3.53 6.94 0.27
C ILE A 427 2.72 8.22 0.40
N TRP A 428 1.82 8.34 1.38
CA TRP A 428 1.07 9.59 1.55
C TRP A 428 1.93 10.71 2.13
N GLY A 429 2.97 10.40 2.92
CA GLY A 429 4.01 11.37 3.28
C GLY A 429 4.72 11.94 2.04
N ILE A 430 5.10 11.06 1.09
CA ILE A 430 5.69 11.45 -0.20
C ILE A 430 4.69 12.28 -1.03
N LYS A 431 3.44 11.80 -1.17
CA LYS A 431 2.39 12.50 -1.94
C LYS A 431 2.08 13.89 -1.39
N GLY A 432 1.95 14.03 -0.07
CA GLY A 432 1.66 15.30 0.57
C GLY A 432 2.80 16.32 0.41
N TYR A 433 4.06 15.86 0.46
CA TYR A 433 5.23 16.73 0.28
C TYR A 433 5.45 17.14 -1.18
N TYR A 434 5.55 16.15 -2.10
CA TYR A 434 5.83 16.44 -3.51
C TYR A 434 4.65 17.04 -4.23
N ASP A 435 3.43 16.70 -3.82
CA ASP A 435 2.19 17.29 -4.32
C ASP A 435 2.13 17.28 -5.87
N TYR A 436 2.52 16.14 -6.49
CA TYR A 436 2.80 16.06 -7.93
C TYR A 436 1.53 15.91 -8.77
N ILE A 437 1.56 16.54 -9.93
CA ILE A 437 0.48 16.59 -10.89
C ILE A 437 0.01 15.22 -11.37
N ARG A 438 -1.28 15.11 -11.73
CA ARG A 438 -1.89 13.95 -12.38
C ARG A 438 -1.92 14.08 -13.91
N PRO A 439 -1.96 12.95 -14.66
CA PRO A 439 -1.93 12.97 -16.13
C PRO A 439 -2.98 13.85 -16.78
N ILE A 440 -4.23 13.85 -16.30
CA ILE A 440 -5.28 14.70 -16.91
C ILE A 440 -4.92 16.17 -16.92
N SER A 441 -4.44 16.71 -15.80
CA SER A 441 -4.03 18.11 -15.71
C SER A 441 -2.79 18.39 -16.54
N ALA A 442 -1.77 17.51 -16.48
CA ALA A 442 -0.52 17.67 -17.21
C ALA A 442 -0.72 17.63 -18.74
N ILE A 443 -1.47 16.63 -19.24
CA ILE A 443 -1.72 16.43 -20.67
C ILE A 443 -2.54 17.59 -21.23
N ARG A 444 -3.65 17.95 -20.59
CA ARG A 444 -4.50 19.06 -21.02
C ARG A 444 -3.74 20.39 -21.01
N TYR A 445 -2.94 20.64 -19.95
CA TYR A 445 -2.10 21.82 -19.89
C TYR A 445 -1.10 21.89 -21.04
N MET A 446 -0.31 20.83 -21.26
CA MET A 446 0.66 20.81 -22.36
C MET A 446 -0.02 20.94 -23.72
N ALA A 447 -1.15 20.30 -23.93
CA ALA A 447 -1.93 20.42 -25.17
C ALA A 447 -2.41 21.85 -25.42
N SER A 448 -2.84 22.58 -24.37
CA SER A 448 -3.26 23.98 -24.48
C SER A 448 -2.12 24.93 -24.84
N LYS A 449 -0.85 24.56 -24.53
CA LYS A 449 0.34 25.33 -24.89
C LYS A 449 0.80 25.11 -26.33
N GLY A 450 0.40 24.00 -26.94
CA GLY A 450 0.81 23.66 -28.31
C GLY A 450 1.83 22.51 -28.34
N GLN A 451 2.87 22.62 -29.18
CA GLN A 451 3.90 21.58 -29.34
C GLN A 451 5.31 22.07 -28.98
N SER A 452 6.18 21.15 -28.55
CA SER A 452 7.54 21.45 -28.11
C SER A 452 8.64 20.83 -28.98
N THR A 453 8.31 20.32 -30.19
CA THR A 453 9.26 19.62 -31.07
C THR A 453 9.81 20.51 -32.16
N ASN A 454 8.97 21.32 -32.82
CA ASN A 454 9.37 22.11 -33.98
C ASN A 454 9.27 23.62 -33.69
N THR A 455 10.42 24.23 -33.42
CA THR A 455 10.55 25.66 -33.10
C THR A 455 10.19 26.59 -34.26
N SER A 456 10.05 26.07 -35.48
CA SER A 456 9.70 26.87 -36.66
C SER A 456 8.19 27.06 -36.86
N LEU A 457 7.36 26.32 -36.12
CA LEU A 457 5.89 26.42 -36.20
C LEU A 457 5.36 27.43 -35.19
N ASN A 458 4.29 28.13 -35.57
CA ASN A 458 3.70 29.20 -34.74
C ASN A 458 3.11 28.73 -33.42
N ASN A 459 2.76 27.44 -33.31
CA ASN A 459 2.24 26.81 -32.10
C ASN A 459 3.36 26.17 -31.24
N PHE A 460 4.63 26.53 -31.45
CA PHE A 460 5.72 26.08 -30.60
C PHE A 460 5.65 26.76 -29.23
N ASP A 461 5.67 25.95 -28.21
CA ASP A 461 5.82 26.36 -26.81
C ASP A 461 6.71 25.34 -26.08
N PRO A 462 7.70 25.76 -25.30
CA PRO A 462 8.53 24.84 -24.54
C PRO A 462 7.75 23.97 -23.53
N HIS A 463 6.56 24.37 -23.12
CA HIS A 463 5.67 23.58 -22.29
C HIS A 463 4.64 22.73 -23.08
N GLY A 464 4.70 22.78 -24.42
CA GLY A 464 3.80 22.01 -25.28
C GLY A 464 4.07 20.51 -25.26
N LEU A 465 3.12 19.73 -25.79
CA LEU A 465 3.29 18.30 -26.01
C LEU A 465 4.38 18.02 -27.08
N PRO A 466 5.13 16.91 -26.98
CA PRO A 466 6.01 16.46 -28.05
C PRO A 466 5.17 15.93 -29.22
N LEU A 467 5.54 16.26 -30.46
CA LEU A 467 4.93 15.66 -31.64
C LEU A 467 5.47 14.24 -31.85
N ILE A 468 4.56 13.28 -31.99
CA ILE A 468 4.85 11.86 -32.21
C ILE A 468 3.95 11.38 -33.37
N PRO A 469 4.51 11.08 -34.55
CA PRO A 469 3.70 10.65 -35.70
C PRO A 469 2.77 9.48 -35.36
N GLY A 470 1.49 9.61 -35.70
CA GLY A 470 0.47 8.62 -35.43
C GLY A 470 -0.09 8.60 -34.00
N LEU A 471 0.43 9.44 -33.09
CA LEU A 471 -0.01 9.51 -31.70
C LEU A 471 -0.30 10.92 -31.19
N ILE A 472 0.57 11.90 -31.50
CA ILE A 472 0.44 13.30 -31.10
C ILE A 472 0.79 14.17 -32.28
N GLU A 473 -0.20 14.84 -32.84
CA GLU A 473 -0.06 15.60 -34.07
C GLU A 473 -0.74 16.97 -33.98
N ILE A 474 -0.51 17.82 -34.98
CA ILE A 474 -1.18 19.11 -35.12
C ILE A 474 -2.46 18.91 -35.95
N VAL A 475 -3.54 19.58 -35.58
CA VAL A 475 -4.75 19.67 -36.39
C VAL A 475 -4.47 20.53 -37.60
N GLU A 476 -4.63 19.97 -38.80
CA GLU A 476 -4.41 20.65 -40.07
C GLU A 476 -5.73 21.11 -40.73
N ILE A 477 -5.63 21.97 -41.72
CA ILE A 477 -6.82 22.38 -42.52
C ILE A 477 -7.41 21.15 -43.21
N GLY A 478 -8.71 20.95 -43.04
CA GLY A 478 -9.43 19.79 -43.60
C GLY A 478 -9.39 18.53 -42.71
N ASP A 479 -8.75 18.59 -41.53
CA ASP A 479 -8.86 17.57 -40.51
C ASP A 479 -10.30 17.52 -39.96
N PRO A 480 -10.87 16.36 -39.67
CA PRO A 480 -12.18 16.27 -39.03
C PRO A 480 -12.31 17.05 -37.72
N LEU A 481 -11.19 17.28 -37.03
CA LEU A 481 -11.14 18.07 -35.79
C LEU A 481 -10.91 19.56 -35.98
N ALA A 482 -10.77 20.04 -37.24
CA ALA A 482 -10.51 21.46 -37.53
C ALA A 482 -11.63 22.40 -37.03
N GLY A 483 -12.86 21.90 -36.89
CA GLY A 483 -14.05 22.69 -36.62
C GLY A 483 -14.64 23.32 -37.88
N ASP A 484 -15.88 23.79 -37.82
CA ASP A 484 -16.61 24.34 -38.98
C ASP A 484 -15.97 25.64 -39.53
N ASP A 485 -15.21 26.34 -38.72
CA ASP A 485 -14.55 27.61 -39.00
C ASP A 485 -13.00 27.53 -38.90
N ASP A 486 -12.44 26.34 -38.97
CA ASP A 486 -11.02 26.07 -38.78
C ASP A 486 -10.47 26.55 -37.41
N SER A 487 -11.32 26.72 -36.39
CA SER A 487 -10.94 27.25 -35.07
C SER A 487 -9.92 26.39 -34.33
N ASN A 488 -9.90 25.10 -34.60
CA ASN A 488 -8.96 24.15 -33.99
C ASN A 488 -7.68 23.93 -34.80
N VAL A 489 -7.54 24.53 -35.98
CA VAL A 489 -6.33 24.38 -36.79
C VAL A 489 -5.13 24.96 -36.05
N GLY A 490 -4.07 24.16 -35.95
CA GLY A 490 -2.87 24.49 -35.19
C GLY A 490 -2.90 24.04 -33.74
N THR A 491 -4.00 23.52 -33.21
CA THR A 491 -4.06 22.89 -31.89
C THR A 491 -3.51 21.48 -31.95
N ILE A 492 -3.35 20.82 -30.79
CA ILE A 492 -2.80 19.47 -30.68
C ILE A 492 -3.95 18.46 -30.64
N LYS A 493 -3.87 17.45 -31.49
CA LYS A 493 -4.69 16.23 -31.43
C LYS A 493 -3.86 15.05 -30.94
N VAL A 494 -4.52 14.15 -30.24
CA VAL A 494 -3.92 12.92 -29.70
C VAL A 494 -4.77 11.71 -30.10
N LYS A 495 -4.11 10.58 -30.38
CA LYS A 495 -4.81 9.31 -30.61
C LYS A 495 -5.00 8.63 -29.26
N SER A 496 -6.24 8.54 -28.79
CA SER A 496 -6.55 8.11 -27.44
C SER A 496 -7.97 7.54 -27.33
N TRP A 497 -8.28 6.89 -26.21
CA TRP A 497 -9.66 6.59 -25.83
C TRP A 497 -10.51 7.87 -25.88
N LYS A 498 -11.68 7.79 -26.52
CA LYS A 498 -12.47 9.01 -26.83
C LYS A 498 -13.12 9.65 -25.61
N GLY A 499 -13.17 8.95 -24.48
CA GLY A 499 -13.74 9.46 -23.25
C GLY A 499 -15.19 9.03 -22.99
N PRO A 500 -15.72 9.37 -21.81
CA PRO A 500 -17.02 8.91 -21.34
C PRO A 500 -18.20 9.50 -22.13
N ASP A 501 -18.05 10.62 -22.80
CA ASP A 501 -19.12 11.27 -23.59
C ASP A 501 -19.62 10.40 -24.76
N PHE A 502 -18.84 9.39 -25.14
CA PHE A 502 -19.19 8.43 -26.18
C PHE A 502 -19.91 7.18 -25.64
N ILE A 503 -20.22 7.15 -24.35
CA ILE A 503 -20.85 6.03 -23.66
C ILE A 503 -22.15 6.51 -23.01
N SER A 504 -23.27 6.23 -23.66
CA SER A 504 -24.59 6.53 -23.08
C SER A 504 -25.10 5.42 -22.17
N ASN A 505 -24.72 4.18 -22.48
CA ASN A 505 -25.06 2.98 -21.71
C ASN A 505 -23.85 2.04 -21.65
N PRO A 506 -23.15 1.93 -20.51
CA PRO A 506 -21.97 1.06 -20.39
C PRO A 506 -22.21 -0.41 -20.72
N ALA A 507 -23.45 -0.90 -20.59
CA ALA A 507 -23.77 -2.28 -20.91
C ALA A 507 -23.80 -2.60 -22.44
N THR A 508 -23.85 -1.56 -23.29
CA THR A 508 -24.00 -1.72 -24.74
C THR A 508 -23.02 -0.92 -25.57
N ASP A 509 -22.46 0.13 -25.02
CA ASP A 509 -21.68 1.10 -25.77
C ASP A 509 -20.18 0.93 -25.49
N VAL A 510 -19.37 1.25 -26.49
CA VAL A 510 -17.91 1.29 -26.43
C VAL A 510 -17.45 2.60 -27.03
N ALA A 511 -16.68 3.39 -26.27
CA ALA A 511 -16.16 4.65 -26.76
C ALA A 511 -15.19 4.45 -27.94
N GLY A 512 -14.29 3.48 -27.82
CA GLY A 512 -13.24 3.21 -28.79
C GLY A 512 -12.11 4.25 -28.73
N VAL A 513 -11.15 4.12 -29.63
CA VAL A 513 -9.99 5.02 -29.77
C VAL A 513 -10.04 5.74 -31.11
N ASP A 514 -9.80 7.06 -31.09
CA ASP A 514 -9.66 7.88 -32.29
C ASP A 514 -8.84 9.15 -31.97
N TRP A 515 -8.64 9.98 -32.98
CA TRP A 515 -8.11 11.33 -32.77
C TRP A 515 -9.11 12.20 -32.03
N ILE A 516 -8.63 12.82 -30.94
CA ILE A 516 -9.35 13.81 -30.14
C ILE A 516 -8.46 15.04 -29.93
N LEU A 517 -9.04 16.19 -29.59
CA LEU A 517 -8.25 17.34 -29.16
C LEU A 517 -7.52 17.01 -27.87
N GLY A 518 -6.23 17.30 -27.77
CA GLY A 518 -5.43 17.00 -26.59
C GLY A 518 -5.91 17.68 -25.31
N THR A 519 -6.57 18.85 -25.45
CA THR A 519 -7.23 19.56 -24.34
C THR A 519 -8.47 18.83 -23.82
N GLN A 520 -9.02 17.90 -24.59
CA GLN A 520 -10.18 17.05 -24.23
C GLN A 520 -9.77 15.65 -23.77
N TRP A 521 -8.48 15.39 -23.57
CA TRP A 521 -8.00 14.08 -23.16
C TRP A 521 -8.59 13.62 -21.80
N TRP A 522 -9.02 12.35 -21.75
CA TRP A 522 -9.53 11.69 -20.55
C TRP A 522 -8.75 10.41 -20.25
N PRO A 523 -8.46 10.11 -18.96
CA PRO A 523 -8.01 8.79 -18.57
C PRO A 523 -9.13 7.77 -18.75
N TYR A 524 -8.79 6.48 -18.87
CA TYR A 524 -9.78 5.42 -18.90
C TYR A 524 -10.36 5.22 -17.49
N GLN A 525 -11.32 6.08 -17.15
CA GLN A 525 -11.97 6.15 -15.85
C GLN A 525 -13.43 6.61 -15.99
N ARG A 526 -14.23 6.41 -14.95
CA ARG A 526 -15.62 6.89 -14.90
C ARG A 526 -15.69 8.43 -14.87
N PRO A 527 -16.70 9.06 -15.45
CA PRO A 527 -16.83 10.52 -15.40
C PRO A 527 -17.05 11.05 -13.98
N THR A 528 -17.57 10.23 -13.07
CA THR A 528 -17.80 10.56 -11.67
C THR A 528 -16.58 10.34 -10.77
N PHE A 529 -15.52 9.69 -11.30
CA PHE A 529 -14.26 9.41 -10.61
C PHE A 529 -13.12 9.34 -11.63
N VAL A 530 -12.61 10.49 -12.04
CA VAL A 530 -11.61 10.61 -13.12
C VAL A 530 -10.20 10.29 -12.65
N THR A 531 -9.87 10.65 -11.43
CA THR A 531 -8.62 10.33 -10.77
C THR A 531 -8.81 10.35 -9.25
N PRO A 532 -8.09 9.53 -8.48
CA PRO A 532 -8.13 9.64 -7.03
C PRO A 532 -7.79 11.05 -6.55
N PRO A 533 -8.48 11.58 -5.52
CA PRO A 533 -8.31 12.95 -5.05
C PRO A 533 -7.03 13.12 -4.20
N PHE A 534 -5.87 12.86 -4.79
CA PHE A 534 -4.54 13.06 -4.21
C PHE A 534 -3.45 13.03 -5.28
N ALA A 535 -2.29 13.59 -4.95
CA ALA A 535 -1.12 13.70 -5.85
C ALA A 535 -0.69 12.36 -6.48
N GLY A 536 -0.06 12.43 -7.66
CA GLY A 536 0.38 11.26 -8.42
C GLY A 536 1.56 10.54 -7.79
N TYR A 537 2.64 11.23 -7.56
CA TYR A 537 3.94 10.67 -7.16
C TYR A 537 4.02 10.30 -5.68
N LEU A 538 4.32 9.05 -5.31
CA LEU A 538 4.42 7.82 -6.07
C LEU A 538 3.07 7.09 -6.17
N SER A 539 2.99 6.04 -7.04
CA SER A 539 1.80 5.21 -7.13
C SER A 539 1.56 4.42 -5.84
N GLY A 540 0.39 4.65 -5.22
CA GLY A 540 -0.04 3.88 -4.04
C GLY A 540 -0.21 2.40 -4.37
N HIS A 541 -0.88 2.08 -5.49
CA HIS A 541 -1.08 0.70 -5.94
C HIS A 541 0.23 -0.05 -6.16
N SER A 542 1.24 0.57 -6.81
CA SER A 542 2.55 -0.05 -7.01
C SER A 542 3.25 -0.37 -5.68
N THR A 543 3.09 0.49 -4.68
CA THR A 543 3.72 0.31 -3.37
C THR A 543 2.99 -0.72 -2.51
N PHE A 544 1.66 -0.59 -2.36
CA PHE A 544 0.85 -1.56 -1.61
C PHE A 544 1.02 -2.97 -2.17
N SER A 545 0.89 -3.11 -3.50
CA SER A 545 0.94 -4.42 -4.13
C SER A 545 2.30 -5.08 -4.00
N ARG A 546 3.40 -4.32 -4.17
CA ARG A 546 4.74 -4.87 -3.99
C ARG A 546 5.03 -5.22 -2.53
N ALA A 547 4.61 -4.39 -1.57
CA ALA A 547 4.76 -4.69 -0.15
C ALA A 547 3.98 -5.95 0.24
N ALA A 548 2.76 -6.09 -0.25
CA ALA A 548 1.93 -7.27 -0.02
C ALA A 548 2.53 -8.53 -0.66
N ALA A 549 2.91 -8.49 -1.94
CA ALA A 549 3.53 -9.61 -2.64
C ALA A 549 4.81 -10.09 -1.93
N THR A 550 5.63 -9.15 -1.47
CA THR A 550 6.83 -9.45 -0.67
C THR A 550 6.46 -10.10 0.67
N SER A 551 5.46 -9.56 1.37
CA SER A 551 4.98 -10.13 2.63
C SER A 551 4.42 -11.54 2.43
N LEU A 552 3.57 -11.78 1.41
CA LEU A 552 3.03 -13.10 1.12
C LEU A 552 4.12 -14.10 0.78
N THR A 553 5.12 -13.72 -0.03
CA THR A 553 6.30 -14.55 -0.34
C THR A 553 7.01 -15.00 0.93
N GLN A 554 7.21 -14.09 1.88
CA GLN A 554 7.87 -14.40 3.14
C GLN A 554 6.97 -15.20 4.09
N ILE A 555 5.68 -14.89 4.18
CA ILE A 555 4.68 -15.59 5.00
C ILE A 555 4.56 -17.06 4.57
N THR A 556 4.41 -17.31 3.28
CA THR A 556 4.25 -18.69 2.74
C THR A 556 5.57 -19.43 2.59
N GLY A 557 6.70 -18.69 2.52
CA GLY A 557 8.01 -19.26 2.19
C GLY A 557 8.14 -19.66 0.71
N SER A 558 7.23 -19.18 -0.14
CA SER A 558 7.20 -19.40 -1.59
C SER A 558 6.81 -18.12 -2.30
N GLU A 559 7.45 -17.80 -3.41
CA GLU A 559 7.04 -16.71 -4.29
C GLU A 559 5.79 -17.03 -5.12
N PHE A 560 5.52 -18.33 -5.32
CA PHE A 560 4.43 -18.81 -6.14
C PHE A 560 3.12 -18.89 -5.36
N PHE A 561 2.02 -18.63 -6.06
CA PHE A 561 0.69 -18.97 -5.56
C PHE A 561 0.58 -20.46 -5.26
N PRO A 562 -0.29 -20.88 -4.33
CA PRO A 562 -0.56 -22.30 -4.08
C PRO A 562 -0.95 -23.03 -5.37
N GLY A 563 -0.45 -24.24 -5.58
CA GLY A 563 -0.60 -24.94 -6.85
C GLY A 563 0.23 -24.38 -8.01
N GLY A 564 1.03 -23.34 -7.76
CA GLY A 564 1.90 -22.67 -8.73
C GLY A 564 1.17 -21.69 -9.65
N ILE A 565 -0.11 -21.37 -9.39
CA ILE A 565 -0.90 -20.42 -10.20
C ILE A 565 -2.05 -19.81 -9.38
N GLY A 566 -2.19 -18.51 -9.43
CA GLY A 566 -3.39 -17.78 -9.02
C GLY A 566 -4.23 -17.43 -10.24
N THR A 567 -5.55 -17.47 -10.15
CA THR A 567 -6.46 -17.25 -11.28
C THR A 567 -7.65 -16.39 -10.91
N PHE A 568 -8.13 -15.61 -11.90
CA PHE A 568 -9.40 -14.89 -11.83
C PHE A 568 -10.12 -14.94 -13.17
N GLU A 569 -11.35 -15.46 -13.19
CA GLU A 569 -12.17 -15.60 -14.41
C GLU A 569 -12.80 -14.26 -14.80
N VAL A 570 -12.63 -13.87 -16.05
CA VAL A 570 -13.20 -12.67 -16.67
C VAL A 570 -14.27 -13.07 -17.66
N GLU A 571 -15.51 -12.69 -17.39
CA GLU A 571 -16.64 -13.05 -18.24
C GLU A 571 -16.80 -12.09 -19.43
N GLN A 572 -17.10 -12.66 -20.62
CA GLN A 572 -17.38 -11.90 -21.83
C GLN A 572 -18.56 -10.94 -21.63
N ASN A 573 -18.37 -9.65 -21.97
CA ASN A 573 -19.40 -8.59 -21.91
C ASN A 573 -20.11 -8.42 -20.54
N ASN A 574 -19.51 -8.91 -19.47
CA ASN A 574 -20.09 -8.87 -18.11
C ASN A 574 -19.08 -8.45 -17.05
N PHE A 575 -17.88 -8.04 -17.43
CA PHE A 575 -16.85 -7.65 -16.49
C PHE A 575 -16.64 -6.12 -16.46
N LEU A 576 -16.49 -5.47 -17.63
CA LEU A 576 -16.23 -4.03 -17.67
C LEU A 576 -17.48 -3.24 -17.23
N VAL A 577 -17.25 -2.23 -16.36
CA VAL A 577 -18.30 -1.35 -15.86
C VAL A 577 -18.24 0.06 -16.48
N PHE A 578 -17.12 0.45 -17.12
CA PHE A 578 -16.98 1.75 -17.77
C PHE A 578 -17.59 1.75 -19.17
N GLU A 579 -17.47 0.65 -19.90
CA GLU A 579 -18.02 0.40 -21.23
C GLU A 579 -18.24 -1.09 -21.44
N GLN A 580 -18.89 -1.48 -22.53
CA GLN A 580 -19.13 -2.88 -22.83
C GLN A 580 -17.83 -3.65 -23.10
N GLY A 581 -17.67 -4.81 -22.49
CA GLY A 581 -16.54 -5.70 -22.69
C GLY A 581 -16.23 -6.64 -21.52
N PRO A 582 -15.16 -7.44 -21.65
CA PRO A 582 -14.32 -7.66 -22.84
C PRO A 582 -15.06 -8.39 -23.96
N SER A 583 -14.52 -8.36 -25.19
CA SER A 583 -15.17 -9.00 -26.36
C SER A 583 -15.16 -10.52 -26.32
N GLU A 584 -14.26 -11.12 -25.53
CA GLU A 584 -14.14 -12.55 -25.25
C GLU A 584 -13.84 -12.76 -23.76
N GLY A 585 -14.32 -13.86 -23.18
CA GLY A 585 -13.95 -14.26 -21.81
C GLY A 585 -12.54 -14.83 -21.77
N PHE A 586 -11.80 -14.55 -20.68
CA PHE A 586 -10.46 -15.10 -20.46
C PHE A 586 -10.16 -15.16 -18.96
N THR A 587 -9.02 -15.75 -18.60
CA THR A 587 -8.59 -15.86 -17.20
C THR A 587 -7.37 -14.97 -16.96
N LEU A 588 -7.39 -14.13 -15.94
CA LEU A 588 -6.16 -13.53 -15.43
C LEU A 588 -5.40 -14.60 -14.66
N GLU A 589 -4.11 -14.74 -14.95
CA GLU A 589 -3.24 -15.78 -14.41
C GLU A 589 -1.93 -15.19 -13.88
N TRP A 590 -1.53 -15.62 -12.70
CA TRP A 590 -0.26 -15.21 -12.09
C TRP A 590 0.47 -16.43 -11.53
N ALA A 591 1.73 -16.64 -11.90
CA ALA A 591 2.56 -17.66 -11.26
C ALA A 591 2.94 -17.25 -9.85
N THR A 592 3.39 -15.99 -9.68
CA THR A 592 3.88 -15.47 -8.41
C THR A 592 3.04 -14.29 -7.91
N TYR A 593 3.11 -14.03 -6.60
CA TYR A 593 2.48 -12.82 -6.01
C TYR A 593 3.08 -11.55 -6.63
N GLN A 594 4.36 -11.59 -6.99
CA GLN A 594 5.03 -10.48 -7.63
C GLN A 594 4.48 -10.20 -9.04
N ASP A 595 4.12 -11.25 -9.81
CA ASP A 595 3.51 -11.07 -11.14
C ASP A 595 2.18 -10.31 -11.03
N ALA A 596 1.35 -10.63 -10.02
CA ALA A 596 0.13 -9.90 -9.73
C ALA A 596 0.41 -8.42 -9.35
N SER A 597 1.44 -8.18 -8.54
CA SER A 597 1.89 -6.83 -8.18
C SER A 597 2.38 -6.03 -9.38
N ASP A 598 3.15 -6.63 -10.28
CA ASP A 598 3.63 -5.98 -11.50
C ASP A 598 2.49 -5.64 -12.46
N GLN A 599 1.51 -6.54 -12.57
CA GLN A 599 0.29 -6.30 -13.34
C GLN A 599 -0.52 -5.14 -12.75
N THR A 600 -0.68 -5.07 -11.43
CA THR A 600 -1.33 -3.95 -10.74
C THR A 600 -0.67 -2.63 -11.10
N SER A 601 0.65 -2.58 -11.10
CA SER A 601 1.42 -1.37 -11.40
C SER A 601 1.17 -0.88 -12.82
N LEU A 602 1.25 -1.76 -13.81
CA LEU A 602 1.04 -1.42 -15.23
C LEU A 602 -0.41 -0.99 -15.51
N SER A 603 -1.38 -1.56 -14.80
CA SER A 603 -2.80 -1.23 -14.93
C SER A 603 -3.09 0.26 -14.69
N ARG A 604 -2.31 0.91 -13.82
CA ARG A 604 -2.50 2.33 -13.48
C ARG A 604 -2.09 3.26 -14.62
N ILE A 605 -1.10 2.83 -15.43
CA ILE A 605 -0.65 3.60 -16.60
C ILE A 605 -1.67 3.45 -17.73
N TRP A 606 -2.19 2.23 -18.00
CA TRP A 606 -3.29 2.03 -18.96
C TRP A 606 -4.58 2.72 -18.53
N GLY A 607 -4.87 2.72 -17.23
CA GLY A 607 -5.98 3.50 -16.66
C GLY A 607 -5.80 5.02 -16.75
N GLY A 608 -4.62 5.50 -17.17
CA GLY A 608 -4.36 6.91 -17.43
C GLY A 608 -4.19 7.79 -16.21
N ILE A 609 -3.97 7.24 -15.01
CA ILE A 609 -3.91 8.00 -13.75
C ILE A 609 -2.52 8.11 -13.13
N HIS A 610 -1.54 7.40 -13.66
CA HIS A 610 -0.14 7.49 -13.28
C HIS A 610 0.79 7.43 -14.50
N PRO A 611 1.84 8.28 -14.59
CA PRO A 611 2.93 8.11 -15.54
C PRO A 611 3.99 7.13 -15.00
N PRO A 612 4.92 6.64 -15.86
CA PRO A 612 6.01 5.73 -15.46
C PRO A 612 6.85 6.16 -14.26
N ILE A 613 7.08 7.46 -14.08
CA ILE A 613 7.89 7.98 -12.98
C ILE A 613 7.28 7.66 -11.60
N ASP A 614 5.97 7.48 -11.52
CA ASP A 614 5.27 7.17 -10.28
C ASP A 614 5.42 5.69 -9.87
N ASP A 615 5.81 4.81 -10.80
CA ASP A 615 5.71 3.35 -10.63
C ASP A 615 6.96 2.72 -9.97
N ILE A 616 8.10 2.71 -10.64
CA ILE A 616 9.27 1.90 -10.27
C ILE A 616 9.76 2.17 -8.84
N LYS A 617 9.87 3.45 -8.45
CA LYS A 617 10.30 3.81 -7.10
C LYS A 617 9.28 3.35 -6.05
N GLY A 618 8.00 3.32 -6.39
CA GLY A 618 6.95 2.75 -5.55
C GLY A 618 7.12 1.25 -5.32
N ARG A 619 7.44 0.48 -6.38
CA ARG A 619 7.73 -0.96 -6.26
C ARG A 619 8.96 -1.22 -5.39
N ILE A 620 10.04 -0.46 -5.56
CA ILE A 620 11.28 -0.61 -4.77
C ILE A 620 11.02 -0.34 -3.28
N ILE A 621 10.30 0.73 -2.96
CA ILE A 621 9.93 1.07 -1.58
C ILE A 621 9.00 0.02 -1.01
N GLY A 622 8.02 -0.45 -1.80
CA GLY A 622 7.08 -1.50 -1.37
C GLY A 622 7.79 -2.80 -0.98
N GLU A 623 8.79 -3.24 -1.77
CA GLU A 623 9.57 -4.43 -1.42
C GLU A 623 10.30 -4.27 -0.07
N LYS A 624 10.93 -3.11 0.15
CA LYS A 624 11.60 -2.81 1.43
C LYS A 624 10.61 -2.87 2.59
N ILE A 625 9.45 -2.23 2.46
CA ILE A 625 8.42 -2.19 3.50
C ILE A 625 7.88 -3.59 3.80
N GLY A 626 7.53 -4.37 2.78
CA GLY A 626 7.03 -5.73 2.96
C GLY A 626 8.00 -6.62 3.74
N LYS A 627 9.30 -6.49 3.43
CA LYS A 627 10.36 -7.21 4.12
C LYS A 627 10.53 -6.74 5.57
N GLU A 628 10.58 -5.44 5.82
CA GLU A 628 10.78 -4.89 7.17
C GLU A 628 9.60 -5.19 8.09
N SER A 629 8.37 -5.14 7.57
CA SER A 629 7.17 -5.51 8.31
C SER A 629 7.17 -6.98 8.70
N PHE A 630 7.50 -7.88 7.76
CA PHE A 630 7.61 -9.31 8.05
C PHE A 630 8.70 -9.58 9.10
N ASP A 631 9.89 -9.00 8.94
CA ASP A 631 11.02 -9.19 9.86
C ASP A 631 10.68 -8.73 11.29
N LEU A 632 9.95 -7.61 11.43
CA LEU A 632 9.50 -7.12 12.72
C LEU A 632 8.41 -8.01 13.32
N ALA A 633 7.40 -8.40 12.52
CA ALA A 633 6.36 -9.31 12.97
C ALA A 633 6.95 -10.65 13.47
N GLN A 634 7.92 -11.21 12.75
CA GLN A 634 8.61 -12.43 13.15
C GLN A 634 9.35 -12.28 14.51
N GLN A 635 9.91 -11.10 14.79
CA GLN A 635 10.54 -10.83 16.10
C GLN A 635 9.51 -10.86 17.23
N TYR A 636 8.31 -10.35 17.03
CA TYR A 636 7.20 -10.46 17.99
C TYR A 636 6.80 -11.93 18.20
N PHE A 637 6.70 -12.72 17.12
CA PHE A 637 6.30 -14.14 17.20
C PHE A 637 7.29 -15.02 17.95
N THR A 638 8.57 -14.64 17.97
CA THR A 638 9.65 -15.41 18.57
C THR A 638 10.21 -14.81 19.88
N GLY A 639 9.65 -13.68 20.34
CA GLY A 639 10.12 -12.99 21.55
C GLY A 639 11.56 -12.49 21.45
N THR A 640 12.06 -12.24 20.24
CA THR A 640 13.46 -11.83 20.02
C THR A 640 13.68 -10.32 20.10
N LEU A 641 12.62 -9.53 20.24
CA LEU A 641 12.66 -8.07 20.42
C LEU A 641 13.42 -7.63 21.65
N SER A 642 13.37 -8.40 22.74
CA SER A 642 14.06 -8.09 23.99
C SER A 642 15.57 -7.97 23.86
N ASN A 643 16.15 -8.40 22.73
CA ASN A 643 17.57 -8.25 22.40
C ASN A 643 17.88 -7.07 21.46
N THR A 644 16.88 -6.39 20.89
CA THR A 644 17.08 -5.36 19.85
C THR A 644 16.43 -4.00 20.14
N SER A 645 15.42 -3.91 20.98
CA SER A 645 14.82 -2.61 21.33
C SER A 645 15.58 -1.87 22.43
N ILE A 646 16.80 -1.48 22.13
CA ILE A 646 17.38 -0.33 22.79
C ILE A 646 16.91 0.88 21.98
N SER A 647 15.91 1.60 22.47
CA SER A 647 15.61 2.94 21.95
C SER A 647 16.86 3.78 22.20
N THR A 648 17.71 3.83 21.22
CA THR A 648 18.83 4.74 21.25
C THR A 648 18.29 6.12 20.91
N HIS A 649 17.97 6.93 21.92
CA HIS A 649 18.23 8.34 21.76
C HIS A 649 19.72 8.43 21.42
N LYS A 650 20.05 8.48 20.12
CA LYS A 650 21.44 8.61 19.65
C LYS A 650 21.93 9.98 20.08
N ILE A 651 22.47 10.06 21.28
CA ILE A 651 23.22 11.22 21.70
C ILE A 651 24.48 11.25 20.85
N SER A 652 24.73 12.37 20.19
CA SER A 652 26.00 12.61 19.51
C SER A 652 27.14 12.45 20.53
N THR A 653 27.82 11.31 20.47
CA THR A 653 28.93 10.98 21.38
C THR A 653 30.16 10.61 20.55
N GLU A 654 31.20 11.42 20.71
CA GLU A 654 32.51 11.16 20.12
C GLU A 654 33.38 10.49 21.19
N VAL A 655 34.09 9.42 20.79
CA VAL A 655 35.02 8.70 21.65
C VAL A 655 36.35 8.58 20.94
N TYR A 656 37.40 9.16 21.49
CA TYR A 656 38.72 9.21 20.86
C TYR A 656 39.88 9.27 21.88
N PRO A 657 41.15 8.94 21.51
CA PRO A 657 41.54 8.25 20.29
C PRO A 657 41.19 6.77 20.34
N ILE A 658 41.01 6.15 19.19
CA ILE A 658 40.90 4.70 19.03
C ILE A 658 41.91 4.29 17.94
N PRO A 659 42.98 3.51 18.26
CA PRO A 659 43.34 2.92 19.56
C PRO A 659 43.66 3.95 20.65
N ALA A 660 43.26 3.64 21.86
CA ALA A 660 43.58 4.43 23.06
C ALA A 660 44.89 3.97 23.67
N LEU A 661 45.72 4.90 24.17
CA LEU A 661 46.90 4.56 24.96
C LEU A 661 46.50 4.48 26.44
N ASN A 662 46.63 5.58 27.19
CA ASN A 662 46.38 5.62 28.63
C ASN A 662 45.11 6.40 28.99
N THR A 663 44.59 7.20 28.09
CA THR A 663 43.38 8.01 28.29
C THR A 663 42.47 7.92 27.08
N LEU A 664 41.17 7.78 27.33
CA LEU A 664 40.10 7.82 26.37
C LEU A 664 39.24 9.04 26.67
N HIS A 665 39.00 9.87 25.66
CA HIS A 665 38.15 11.04 25.76
C HIS A 665 36.72 10.67 25.28
N VAL A 666 35.72 11.00 26.10
CA VAL A 666 34.29 10.82 25.77
C VAL A 666 33.66 12.20 25.75
N LYS A 667 33.32 12.70 24.56
CA LYS A 667 32.62 13.96 24.38
C LYS A 667 31.15 13.67 24.17
N THR A 668 30.27 14.19 25.01
CA THR A 668 28.83 13.99 24.94
C THR A 668 28.10 15.30 25.21
N GLN A 669 26.95 15.48 24.57
CA GLN A 669 26.05 16.61 24.78
C GLN A 669 24.90 16.30 25.77
N TYR A 670 24.94 15.13 26.43
CA TYR A 670 23.88 14.73 27.34
C TYR A 670 23.97 15.48 28.67
N LEU A 671 22.88 16.13 29.06
CA LEU A 671 22.80 17.01 30.21
C LEU A 671 22.32 16.33 31.49
N GLU A 672 21.83 15.09 31.40
CA GLU A 672 21.34 14.33 32.55
C GLU A 672 22.41 13.38 33.13
N GLU A 673 22.02 12.60 34.12
CA GLU A 673 22.89 11.58 34.75
C GLU A 673 23.14 10.42 33.80
N ILE A 674 24.41 10.16 33.46
CA ILE A 674 24.85 9.06 32.61
C ILE A 674 25.78 8.12 33.36
N THR A 675 25.59 6.82 33.26
CA THR A 675 26.52 5.80 33.77
C THR A 675 27.33 5.23 32.61
N LEU A 676 28.66 5.46 32.66
CA LEU A 676 29.60 4.83 31.72
C LEU A 676 30.03 3.47 32.25
N GLN A 677 29.93 2.45 31.41
CA GLN A 677 30.28 1.07 31.73
C GLN A 677 31.24 0.54 30.67
N LEU A 678 32.37 -0.03 31.09
CA LEU A 678 33.34 -0.67 30.21
C LEU A 678 33.31 -2.16 30.42
N TYR A 679 33.20 -2.92 29.33
CA TYR A 679 33.13 -4.37 29.32
C TYR A 679 34.28 -4.99 28.51
N SER A 680 34.79 -6.17 28.91
CA SER A 680 35.61 -7.01 28.06
C SER A 680 34.76 -7.63 26.95
N LEU A 681 35.36 -8.20 25.90
CA LEU A 681 34.65 -8.95 24.85
C LEU A 681 33.88 -10.16 25.39
N THR A 682 34.29 -10.71 26.57
CA THR A 682 33.58 -11.82 27.22
C THR A 682 32.39 -11.37 28.08
N GLY A 683 32.01 -10.09 28.02
CA GLY A 683 30.87 -9.52 28.77
C GLY A 683 31.17 -9.19 30.24
N LYS A 684 32.42 -9.34 30.71
CA LYS A 684 32.80 -8.99 32.08
C LYS A 684 32.85 -7.47 32.23
N LEU A 685 32.09 -6.91 33.17
CA LEU A 685 32.17 -5.47 33.55
C LEU A 685 33.54 -5.20 34.17
N ILE A 686 34.27 -4.25 33.60
CA ILE A 686 35.60 -3.81 34.06
C ILE A 686 35.45 -2.66 35.03
N PHE A 687 34.69 -1.63 34.64
CA PHE A 687 34.34 -0.56 35.57
C PHE A 687 32.96 0.05 35.21
N SER A 688 32.38 0.72 36.19
CA SER A 688 31.17 1.54 36.03
C SER A 688 31.39 2.87 36.71
N LYS A 689 31.06 3.96 36.01
CA LYS A 689 31.24 5.36 36.54
C LYS A 689 29.99 6.19 36.25
N ASN A 690 29.39 6.69 37.29
CA ASN A 690 28.25 7.58 37.22
C ASN A 690 28.71 9.05 37.05
N ILE A 691 28.13 9.77 36.10
CA ILE A 691 28.47 11.14 35.75
C ILE A 691 27.18 11.97 35.76
N LYS A 692 27.22 13.07 36.54
CA LYS A 692 26.07 13.98 36.70
C LYS A 692 26.41 15.33 36.06
N ASN A 693 25.45 15.87 35.28
CA ASN A 693 25.47 17.23 34.75
C ASN A 693 26.80 17.60 34.03
N HIS A 694 27.33 16.73 33.18
CA HIS A 694 28.59 16.99 32.48
C HIS A 694 28.35 17.55 31.09
N GLN A 695 28.87 18.76 30.84
CA GLN A 695 29.00 19.31 29.48
C GLN A 695 30.47 19.33 29.10
N GLY A 696 30.83 18.67 28.00
CA GLY A 696 32.17 18.70 27.46
C GLY A 696 32.84 17.34 27.25
N ILE A 697 34.15 17.28 27.47
CA ILE A 697 34.98 16.08 27.30
C ILE A 697 35.24 15.45 28.65
N LEU A 698 34.96 14.16 28.75
CA LEU A 698 35.27 13.35 29.93
C LEU A 698 36.48 12.48 29.68
N ASP A 699 37.45 12.51 30.57
CA ASP A 699 38.65 11.66 30.48
C ASP A 699 38.48 10.37 31.28
N LEU A 700 38.60 9.23 30.62
CA LEU A 700 38.66 7.92 31.22
C LEU A 700 40.11 7.41 31.21
N LYS A 701 40.69 7.18 32.38
CA LYS A 701 42.02 6.59 32.51
C LYS A 701 41.93 5.06 32.26
N LEU A 702 42.81 4.57 31.44
CA LEU A 702 42.89 3.17 31.02
C LEU A 702 44.21 2.49 31.45
N ASP A 703 44.96 3.13 32.36
CA ASP A 703 46.33 2.73 32.72
C ASP A 703 46.39 1.26 33.20
N ASP A 704 45.36 0.81 33.95
CA ASP A 704 45.28 -0.52 34.53
C ASP A 704 44.69 -1.58 33.60
N LEU A 705 44.33 -1.21 32.34
CA LEU A 705 43.78 -2.17 31.39
C LEU A 705 44.86 -2.81 30.53
N ALA A 706 44.72 -4.12 30.27
CA ALA A 706 45.56 -4.82 29.30
C ALA A 706 45.28 -4.35 27.89
N GLN A 707 46.24 -4.55 26.96
CA GLN A 707 45.98 -4.36 25.56
C GLN A 707 44.88 -5.32 25.08
N GLY A 708 43.88 -4.80 24.33
CA GLY A 708 42.76 -5.60 23.88
C GLY A 708 41.60 -4.79 23.35
N VAL A 709 40.51 -5.50 23.09
CA VAL A 709 39.24 -4.89 22.63
C VAL A 709 38.22 -4.87 23.77
N TYR A 710 37.60 -3.73 23.94
CA TYR A 710 36.60 -3.46 24.99
C TYR A 710 35.37 -2.83 24.39
N ILE A 711 34.23 -2.89 25.12
CA ILE A 711 32.98 -2.23 24.75
C ILE A 711 32.66 -1.19 25.81
N LEU A 712 32.62 0.08 25.42
CA LEU A 712 32.14 1.19 26.25
C LEU A 712 30.66 1.42 26.00
N LYS A 713 29.85 1.42 27.06
CA LYS A 713 28.43 1.75 27.04
C LYS A 713 28.17 2.98 27.89
N GLY A 714 27.29 3.87 27.42
CA GLY A 714 26.66 4.91 28.22
C GLY A 714 25.21 4.56 28.45
N VAL A 715 24.75 4.53 29.70
CA VAL A 715 23.35 4.25 30.05
C VAL A 715 22.75 5.41 30.84
N SER A 716 21.46 5.68 30.62
CA SER A 716 20.73 6.72 31.34
C SER A 716 20.44 6.30 32.78
N LYS A 717 19.90 7.25 33.59
CA LYS A 717 19.42 6.94 34.94
C LYS A 717 18.31 5.89 34.97
N SER A 718 17.51 5.79 33.91
CA SER A 718 16.48 4.74 33.71
C SER A 718 17.03 3.43 33.15
N ASN A 719 18.36 3.30 33.08
CA ASN A 719 19.08 2.13 32.55
C ASN A 719 18.94 1.90 31.03
N SER A 720 18.45 2.91 30.28
CA SER A 720 18.37 2.86 28.81
C SER A 720 19.76 3.12 28.21
N LEU A 721 20.13 2.37 27.14
CA LEU A 721 21.41 2.54 26.46
C LEU A 721 21.39 3.83 25.63
N LEU A 722 22.34 4.73 25.90
CA LEU A 722 22.49 6.00 25.20
C LEU A 722 23.47 5.92 24.03
N PHE A 723 24.56 5.17 24.22
CA PHE A 723 25.53 4.85 23.17
C PHE A 723 26.35 3.62 23.49
N GLN A 724 26.92 3.02 22.46
CA GLN A 724 27.90 1.93 22.59
C GLN A 724 29.04 2.15 21.59
N ARG A 725 30.29 1.97 22.04
CA ARG A 725 31.50 2.09 21.20
C ARG A 725 32.48 0.97 21.46
N LYS A 726 33.10 0.47 20.40
CA LYS A 726 34.22 -0.45 20.46
C LYS A 726 35.48 0.37 20.77
N ILE A 727 36.22 -0.02 21.81
CA ILE A 727 37.48 0.59 22.20
C ILE A 727 38.60 -0.43 21.97
N ILE A 728 39.71 0.03 21.39
CA ILE A 728 40.94 -0.74 21.21
C ILE A 728 42.00 -0.06 22.06
N LYS A 729 42.63 -0.81 22.99
CA LYS A 729 43.76 -0.37 23.79
C LYS A 729 45.02 -1.09 23.36
#